data_970632f7a6b5b96de9ed1fbff54b3de5
#
_entry.id   970632f7a6b5b96de9ed1fbff54b3de5
#
_cell.length_a   1.000
_cell.length_b   1.000
_cell.length_c   1.000
_cell.angle_alpha   90.00
_cell.angle_beta   90.00
_cell.angle_gamma   90.00
#
_symmetry.space_group_name_H-M   'P 1'
#
loop_
_entity.id
_entity.type
_entity.pdbx_description
1 polymer ?
#
loop_
_entity_poly.entity_id
_entity_poly.type
_entity_poly.pdbx_seq_one_letter_code
_entity_poly.pdbx_strand_id
1 'polypeptide(L)'
;GYYPDILAFGSNMFVVAYQDNNNRGIIKTFTISNDGSTVTEKDFEYLISSSNNSNMAWNSMVKVDNNTVAIAHNGVTGGGEGWITTFNVDPTTGVISGASGSSNKYVNRLKHDNVLGKFNSLVKLGGDKYVLAYAGSGDDGFITSFTISNDGATITEIEQLEHDNKQGYYNDLIAIGDEALLLVYSGEDTGGGTNYDGYIKSISINSNGTGISVAKSIEFETSKAHYPTIADIDGNTFAVISEGDSYDGFVRTFNVRASDQSPPTITSRTLAADNMTIDITFNEDVYAVSNGTGELEVSDFSLTISGGTAGLSSPTPSSITREDNVYTLGIALDSPASGAETITVNPVANSIFDLAGNITITNQSNNSATLNDKLGPSITSIAIAGNNATVDVTLAETAYPGVPNSGALTVEDWVLSIPDTNSTAKLGSATPTSISKSGNTYTLGMNIQGTPDGNEVLVVSPAANSIYDALDNISSTNQTNNSATLKDKTPATVQSISVAANNATIAVTMSEPVFNASNGSGALEKSDFAFTMSGGSAVLVNAAPTSIAASGNIYTLGINLSGTPNGAEVVGVTPVATSIYDAVGNISVPDQSGNTANLKDKASPIFSALDLANNNGTIAVTFSEPVFNKNDGSGELDSLDFTVSLTGAGATLSQANPTTITKNGNVYTLGIGLDGTPSGAEVL
;
A
#
# COMPACT_ATOMS: atom_id res chain seq x y z
N GLY A 1 -51.63 -29.08 -28.43
CA GLY A 1 -50.23 -29.41 -28.53
C GLY A 1 -49.95 -30.81 -28.05
N TYR A 2 -49.15 -31.53 -28.76
CA TYR A 2 -48.68 -32.86 -28.37
C TYR A 2 -47.19 -32.75 -27.96
N TYR A 3 -46.78 -33.58 -27.01
CA TYR A 3 -45.39 -33.64 -26.52
C TYR A 3 -44.82 -32.29 -26.10
N PRO A 4 -45.53 -31.55 -25.24
CA PRO A 4 -45.06 -30.25 -24.79
C PRO A 4 -43.89 -30.39 -23.81
N ASP A 5 -42.97 -29.45 -23.89
CA ASP A 5 -41.97 -29.22 -22.88
C ASP A 5 -41.91 -27.71 -22.55
N ILE A 6 -41.60 -27.36 -21.32
CA ILE A 6 -41.55 -25.99 -20.82
C ILE A 6 -40.28 -25.75 -20.04
N LEU A 7 -39.58 -24.66 -20.37
CA LEU A 7 -38.33 -24.26 -19.75
C LEU A 7 -38.46 -22.84 -19.14
N ALA A 8 -38.13 -22.69 -17.88
CA ALA A 8 -37.93 -21.38 -17.28
C ALA A 8 -36.67 -20.76 -17.84
N PHE A 9 -36.75 -19.55 -18.44
CA PHE A 9 -35.65 -18.94 -19.15
C PHE A 9 -35.11 -17.64 -18.47
N GLY A 10 -35.96 -16.96 -17.74
CA GLY A 10 -35.64 -15.76 -16.96
C GLY A 10 -36.65 -15.63 -15.81
N SER A 11 -36.56 -14.54 -15.04
CA SER A 11 -37.41 -14.35 -13.85
C SER A 11 -38.90 -14.48 -14.10
N ASN A 12 -39.39 -14.19 -15.31
CA ASN A 12 -40.81 -14.35 -15.71
C ASN A 12 -40.95 -14.81 -17.17
N MET A 13 -39.85 -15.16 -17.83
CA MET A 13 -39.82 -15.62 -19.21
C MET A 13 -39.78 -17.15 -19.24
N PHE A 14 -40.62 -17.74 -20.07
CA PHE A 14 -40.73 -19.19 -20.28
C PHE A 14 -40.63 -19.46 -21.77
N VAL A 15 -40.02 -20.58 -22.12
CA VAL A 15 -39.96 -21.13 -23.46
C VAL A 15 -40.79 -22.43 -23.46
N VAL A 16 -41.64 -22.63 -24.45
CA VAL A 16 -42.45 -23.83 -24.62
C VAL A 16 -42.22 -24.39 -26.02
N ALA A 17 -41.92 -25.68 -26.13
CA ALA A 17 -41.85 -26.41 -27.38
C ALA A 17 -42.96 -27.46 -27.43
N TYR A 18 -43.63 -27.61 -28.55
CA TYR A 18 -44.70 -28.61 -28.72
C TYR A 18 -44.94 -28.89 -30.19
N GLN A 19 -45.65 -30.02 -30.48
CA GLN A 19 -46.17 -30.37 -31.79
C GLN A 19 -47.60 -29.85 -31.95
N ASP A 20 -47.92 -29.18 -33.06
CA ASP A 20 -49.29 -28.75 -33.37
C ASP A 20 -50.13 -29.85 -34.04
N ASN A 21 -51.44 -29.56 -34.34
CA ASN A 21 -52.38 -30.51 -34.96
C ASN A 21 -51.99 -30.91 -36.41
N ASN A 22 -51.04 -30.18 -36.99
CA ASN A 22 -50.52 -30.49 -38.35
C ASN A 22 -49.14 -31.18 -38.28
N ASN A 23 -48.79 -31.71 -37.10
CA ASN A 23 -47.51 -32.38 -36.83
C ASN A 23 -46.29 -31.45 -36.93
N ARG A 24 -46.47 -30.12 -36.84
CA ARG A 24 -45.36 -29.16 -36.92
C ARG A 24 -44.80 -28.89 -35.54
N GLY A 25 -43.50 -28.81 -35.41
CA GLY A 25 -42.82 -28.38 -34.20
C GLY A 25 -42.90 -26.88 -34.06
N ILE A 26 -43.31 -26.39 -32.91
CA ILE A 26 -43.41 -24.98 -32.57
C ILE A 26 -42.64 -24.73 -31.29
N ILE A 27 -41.86 -23.64 -31.29
CA ILE A 27 -41.29 -23.02 -30.09
C ILE A 27 -41.99 -21.68 -29.86
N LYS A 28 -42.38 -21.39 -28.62
CA LYS A 28 -42.99 -20.13 -28.19
C LYS A 28 -42.35 -19.60 -26.93
N THR A 29 -42.38 -18.29 -26.80
CA THR A 29 -41.99 -17.60 -25.59
C THR A 29 -43.16 -16.91 -24.92
N PHE A 30 -43.18 -16.95 -23.61
CA PHE A 30 -44.23 -16.36 -22.79
C PHE A 30 -43.65 -15.64 -21.61
N THR A 31 -44.34 -14.59 -21.16
CA THR A 31 -44.14 -14.06 -19.82
C THR A 31 -45.32 -14.41 -18.94
N ILE A 32 -45.00 -14.75 -17.70
CA ILE A 32 -46.01 -15.00 -16.64
C ILE A 32 -45.78 -13.95 -15.55
N SER A 33 -46.87 -13.24 -15.16
CA SER A 33 -46.78 -12.26 -14.06
C SER A 33 -46.41 -12.96 -12.76
N ASN A 34 -45.74 -12.24 -11.83
CA ASN A 34 -45.28 -12.81 -10.55
C ASN A 34 -46.42 -13.41 -9.70
N ASP A 35 -47.64 -12.91 -9.86
CA ASP A 35 -48.82 -13.42 -9.20
C ASP A 35 -49.51 -14.57 -9.99
N GLY A 36 -48.94 -14.96 -11.13
CA GLY A 36 -49.51 -16.00 -12.02
C GLY A 36 -50.78 -15.61 -12.75
N SER A 37 -51.31 -14.40 -12.59
CA SER A 37 -52.62 -13.99 -13.10
C SER A 37 -52.64 -13.71 -14.60
N THR A 38 -51.50 -13.39 -15.20
CA THR A 38 -51.40 -13.00 -16.61
C THR A 38 -50.32 -13.79 -17.34
N VAL A 39 -50.73 -14.45 -18.44
CA VAL A 39 -49.81 -15.12 -19.35
C VAL A 39 -49.83 -14.38 -20.68
N THR A 40 -48.69 -13.90 -21.15
CA THR A 40 -48.60 -13.15 -22.40
C THR A 40 -47.61 -13.83 -23.35
N GLU A 41 -48.10 -14.25 -24.53
CA GLU A 41 -47.24 -14.74 -25.62
C GLU A 41 -46.38 -13.58 -26.14
N LYS A 42 -45.08 -13.83 -26.35
CA LYS A 42 -44.14 -12.85 -26.84
C LYS A 42 -43.72 -13.06 -28.29
N ASP A 43 -43.39 -14.31 -28.63
CA ASP A 43 -42.97 -14.69 -29.97
C ASP A 43 -43.21 -16.17 -30.21
N PHE A 44 -43.22 -16.58 -31.47
CA PHE A 44 -43.25 -17.99 -31.84
C PHE A 44 -42.52 -18.24 -33.15
N GLU A 45 -41.92 -19.42 -33.28
CA GLU A 45 -41.29 -19.89 -34.49
C GLU A 45 -41.60 -21.34 -34.78
N TYR A 46 -41.58 -21.68 -36.06
CA TYR A 46 -41.63 -23.08 -36.49
C TYR A 46 -40.21 -23.63 -36.49
N LEU A 47 -40.00 -24.71 -35.78
CA LEU A 47 -38.72 -25.42 -35.73
C LEU A 47 -38.33 -25.97 -37.08
N ILE A 48 -39.31 -26.16 -37.99
CA ILE A 48 -39.11 -26.68 -39.34
C ILE A 48 -40.09 -25.96 -40.27
N SER A 49 -39.61 -25.55 -41.47
CA SER A 49 -40.40 -24.86 -42.47
C SER A 49 -41.61 -25.65 -42.95
N SER A 50 -42.69 -24.96 -43.26
CA SER A 50 -44.07 -25.33 -43.44
C SER A 50 -44.41 -26.29 -44.57
N SER A 51 -43.50 -27.03 -45.18
CA SER A 51 -43.78 -27.95 -46.29
C SER A 51 -43.30 -29.37 -45.97
N ASN A 52 -44.27 -30.25 -45.76
CA ASN A 52 -44.23 -31.71 -45.70
C ASN A 52 -43.91 -32.35 -44.34
N ASN A 53 -44.94 -33.00 -43.75
CA ASN A 53 -44.89 -34.16 -42.82
C ASN A 53 -43.67 -34.24 -41.87
N SER A 54 -43.33 -33.14 -41.25
CA SER A 54 -42.27 -33.10 -40.27
C SER A 54 -42.88 -33.37 -38.90
N ASN A 55 -42.94 -34.64 -38.52
CA ASN A 55 -43.35 -35.05 -37.17
C ASN A 55 -42.31 -34.59 -36.17
N MET A 56 -42.53 -33.50 -35.47
CA MET A 56 -41.72 -33.13 -34.35
C MET A 56 -42.40 -33.54 -33.06
N ALA A 57 -41.88 -34.56 -32.41
CA ALA A 57 -42.42 -35.08 -31.17
C ALA A 57 -41.29 -35.28 -30.15
N TRP A 58 -41.63 -35.62 -28.93
CA TRP A 58 -40.73 -36.00 -27.86
C TRP A 58 -39.68 -34.93 -27.55
N ASN A 59 -40.18 -33.66 -27.37
CA ASN A 59 -39.31 -32.52 -27.11
C ASN A 59 -38.74 -32.58 -25.69
N SER A 60 -37.47 -32.19 -25.58
CA SER A 60 -36.82 -31.91 -24.32
C SER A 60 -35.89 -30.70 -24.48
N MET A 61 -36.02 -29.72 -23.59
CA MET A 61 -35.33 -28.45 -23.67
C MET A 61 -34.38 -28.24 -22.51
N VAL A 62 -33.26 -27.55 -22.81
CA VAL A 62 -32.33 -27.09 -21.78
C VAL A 62 -31.84 -25.66 -22.09
N LYS A 63 -31.64 -24.89 -21.04
CA LYS A 63 -31.02 -23.58 -21.13
C LYS A 63 -29.51 -23.75 -21.31
N VAL A 64 -28.97 -23.24 -22.42
CA VAL A 64 -27.53 -23.26 -22.71
C VAL A 64 -26.82 -22.14 -21.96
N ASP A 65 -27.30 -20.91 -22.21
CA ASP A 65 -26.86 -19.70 -21.50
C ASP A 65 -28.05 -18.73 -21.33
N ASN A 66 -27.76 -17.45 -21.02
CA ASN A 66 -28.82 -16.45 -20.82
C ASN A 66 -29.62 -16.11 -22.08
N ASN A 67 -29.12 -16.46 -23.28
CA ASN A 67 -29.72 -16.11 -24.56
C ASN A 67 -29.99 -17.32 -25.45
N THR A 68 -29.59 -18.53 -25.07
CA THR A 68 -29.58 -19.69 -25.95
C THR A 68 -30.29 -20.86 -25.30
N VAL A 69 -31.18 -21.50 -26.07
CA VAL A 69 -31.91 -22.73 -25.73
C VAL A 69 -31.50 -23.85 -26.69
N ALA A 70 -31.30 -25.06 -26.18
CA ALA A 70 -31.17 -26.27 -26.97
C ALA A 70 -32.41 -27.14 -26.81
N ILE A 71 -32.89 -27.74 -27.90
CA ILE A 71 -34.06 -28.63 -27.94
C ILE A 71 -33.64 -29.95 -28.59
N ALA A 72 -33.80 -31.06 -27.88
CA ALA A 72 -33.77 -32.40 -28.46
C ALA A 72 -35.16 -32.78 -28.95
N HIS A 73 -35.26 -33.28 -30.15
CA HIS A 73 -36.55 -33.67 -30.78
C HIS A 73 -36.38 -34.70 -31.88
N ASN A 74 -37.46 -35.39 -32.26
CA ASN A 74 -37.44 -36.23 -33.42
C ASN A 74 -37.99 -35.52 -34.67
N GLY A 75 -37.66 -36.05 -35.83
CA GLY A 75 -38.30 -35.75 -37.12
C GLY A 75 -38.05 -34.39 -37.75
N VAL A 76 -37.26 -34.35 -38.81
CA VAL A 76 -37.15 -33.21 -39.73
C VAL A 76 -37.61 -33.54 -41.15
N THR A 77 -37.55 -34.79 -41.55
CA THR A 77 -37.84 -35.23 -42.93
C THR A 77 -38.52 -36.60 -43.02
N GLY A 78 -39.60 -36.80 -42.22
CA GLY A 78 -40.53 -37.95 -42.37
C GLY A 78 -40.05 -39.30 -41.89
N GLY A 79 -38.88 -39.41 -41.25
CA GLY A 79 -38.25 -40.66 -40.85
C GLY A 79 -38.17 -40.94 -39.33
N GLY A 80 -38.45 -39.99 -38.47
CA GLY A 80 -38.29 -40.19 -37.01
C GLY A 80 -36.88 -39.93 -36.49
N GLU A 81 -35.98 -39.44 -37.33
CA GLU A 81 -34.58 -39.07 -36.97
C GLU A 81 -34.47 -38.19 -35.70
N GLY A 82 -33.40 -38.38 -34.93
CA GLY A 82 -33.16 -37.58 -33.73
C GLY A 82 -32.28 -36.34 -33.98
N TRP A 83 -32.69 -35.22 -33.47
CA TRP A 83 -32.01 -33.94 -33.65
C TRP A 83 -31.84 -33.18 -32.35
N ILE A 84 -30.73 -32.44 -32.22
CA ILE A 84 -30.58 -31.31 -31.27
C ILE A 84 -30.54 -30.02 -32.09
N THR A 85 -31.38 -29.04 -31.73
CA THR A 85 -31.47 -27.74 -32.42
C THR A 85 -31.32 -26.62 -31.39
N THR A 86 -30.51 -25.61 -31.70
CA THR A 86 -30.27 -24.44 -30.83
C THR A 86 -30.97 -23.18 -31.39
N PHE A 87 -31.45 -22.32 -30.49
CA PHE A 87 -32.13 -21.06 -30.79
C PHE A 87 -31.61 -19.99 -29.85
N ASN A 88 -31.57 -18.75 -30.36
CA ASN A 88 -31.40 -17.58 -29.50
C ASN A 88 -32.78 -17.07 -29.07
N VAL A 89 -32.88 -16.73 -27.79
CA VAL A 89 -34.08 -16.12 -27.17
C VAL A 89 -33.61 -14.89 -26.41
N ASP A 90 -34.10 -13.73 -26.78
CA ASP A 90 -33.86 -12.52 -26.02
C ASP A 90 -34.56 -12.59 -24.65
N PRO A 91 -33.85 -12.60 -23.52
CA PRO A 91 -34.46 -12.81 -22.20
C PRO A 91 -35.33 -11.64 -21.73
N THR A 92 -35.24 -10.47 -22.41
CA THR A 92 -36.03 -9.28 -22.08
C THR A 92 -37.29 -9.16 -22.94
N THR A 93 -37.17 -9.39 -24.24
CA THR A 93 -38.25 -9.22 -25.19
C THR A 93 -38.99 -10.51 -25.52
N GLY A 94 -38.33 -11.66 -25.33
CA GLY A 94 -38.82 -12.98 -25.72
C GLY A 94 -38.67 -13.29 -27.21
N VAL A 95 -38.02 -12.44 -28.00
CA VAL A 95 -37.86 -12.66 -29.44
C VAL A 95 -36.96 -13.86 -29.71
N ILE A 96 -37.45 -14.76 -30.56
CA ILE A 96 -36.75 -15.98 -31.00
C ILE A 96 -36.02 -15.68 -32.30
N SER A 97 -34.73 -16.03 -32.36
CA SER A 97 -33.89 -15.81 -33.55
C SER A 97 -32.93 -16.97 -33.81
N GLY A 98 -32.46 -17.08 -35.04
CA GLY A 98 -31.41 -17.99 -35.48
C GLY A 98 -30.07 -17.31 -35.62
N ALA A 99 -29.16 -17.95 -36.36
CA ALA A 99 -27.85 -17.39 -36.63
C ALA A 99 -27.97 -16.06 -37.39
N SER A 100 -27.15 -15.08 -37.02
CA SER A 100 -27.12 -13.75 -37.65
C SER A 100 -26.88 -13.85 -39.16
N GLY A 101 -27.76 -13.21 -39.95
CA GLY A 101 -27.68 -13.25 -41.43
C GLY A 101 -28.22 -14.53 -42.09
N SER A 102 -28.78 -15.46 -41.33
CA SER A 102 -29.45 -16.67 -41.83
C SER A 102 -30.95 -16.45 -42.02
N SER A 103 -31.53 -17.04 -43.07
CA SER A 103 -32.99 -17.15 -43.21
C SER A 103 -33.59 -18.25 -42.31
N ASN A 104 -32.74 -19.11 -41.75
CA ASN A 104 -33.13 -20.12 -40.80
C ASN A 104 -33.39 -19.48 -39.43
N LYS A 105 -34.39 -19.95 -38.73
CA LYS A 105 -34.75 -19.44 -37.40
C LYS A 105 -34.07 -20.18 -36.24
N TYR A 106 -33.16 -21.11 -36.54
CA TYR A 106 -32.32 -21.80 -35.58
C TYR A 106 -30.85 -21.37 -35.74
N VAL A 107 -30.06 -21.48 -34.69
CA VAL A 107 -28.62 -21.17 -34.69
C VAL A 107 -27.84 -22.32 -35.34
N ASN A 108 -28.01 -23.54 -34.82
CA ASN A 108 -27.38 -24.78 -35.34
C ASN A 108 -28.27 -25.98 -35.10
N ARG A 109 -27.91 -27.06 -35.77
CA ARG A 109 -28.52 -28.40 -35.68
C ARG A 109 -27.48 -29.49 -35.76
N LEU A 110 -27.64 -30.50 -34.90
CA LEU A 110 -26.90 -31.76 -35.00
C LEU A 110 -27.90 -32.92 -35.08
N LYS A 111 -27.70 -33.82 -36.01
CA LYS A 111 -28.43 -35.11 -36.06
C LYS A 111 -27.69 -36.06 -35.14
N HIS A 112 -28.35 -36.49 -34.04
CA HIS A 112 -27.77 -37.44 -33.09
C HIS A 112 -28.19 -38.91 -33.38
N ASP A 113 -29.29 -39.12 -34.12
CA ASP A 113 -29.68 -40.44 -34.60
C ASP A 113 -30.25 -40.38 -36.03
N ASN A 114 -29.84 -41.30 -36.88
CA ASN A 114 -30.21 -41.32 -38.30
C ASN A 114 -31.54 -42.05 -38.56
N VAL A 115 -32.09 -42.78 -37.59
CA VAL A 115 -33.25 -43.65 -37.74
C VAL A 115 -34.38 -43.26 -36.83
N LEU A 116 -34.09 -43.08 -35.52
CA LEU A 116 -35.11 -42.85 -34.51
C LEU A 116 -34.56 -41.97 -33.38
N GLY A 117 -35.33 -40.97 -32.93
CA GLY A 117 -34.95 -40.11 -31.82
C GLY A 117 -36.20 -39.76 -30.98
N LYS A 118 -36.78 -40.78 -30.32
CA LYS A 118 -37.98 -40.63 -29.52
C LYS A 118 -37.68 -40.53 -28.02
N PHE A 119 -38.65 -40.05 -27.25
CA PHE A 119 -38.59 -40.04 -25.81
C PHE A 119 -37.33 -39.34 -25.27
N ASN A 120 -37.02 -38.18 -25.86
CA ASN A 120 -35.84 -37.43 -25.53
C ASN A 120 -35.93 -36.84 -24.11
N SER A 121 -34.87 -36.94 -23.36
CA SER A 121 -34.61 -36.19 -22.15
C SER A 121 -33.21 -35.62 -22.16
N LEU A 122 -33.09 -34.29 -22.25
CA LEU A 122 -31.82 -33.54 -22.40
C LEU A 122 -31.57 -32.75 -21.12
N VAL A 123 -30.40 -32.94 -20.54
CA VAL A 123 -29.96 -32.21 -19.34
C VAL A 123 -28.60 -31.58 -19.53
N LYS A 124 -28.33 -30.51 -18.77
CA LYS A 124 -27.01 -29.91 -18.65
C LYS A 124 -26.24 -30.61 -17.54
N LEU A 125 -25.01 -31.08 -17.85
CA LEU A 125 -24.16 -31.74 -16.88
C LEU A 125 -23.30 -30.71 -16.12
N GLY A 126 -22.74 -29.74 -16.82
CA GLY A 126 -21.90 -28.68 -16.28
C GLY A 126 -21.15 -27.95 -17.39
N GLY A 127 -20.84 -26.65 -17.21
CA GLY A 127 -20.14 -25.86 -18.21
C GLY A 127 -20.84 -25.89 -19.59
N ASP A 128 -20.16 -26.40 -20.61
CA ASP A 128 -20.65 -26.59 -21.98
C ASP A 128 -21.06 -28.03 -22.30
N LYS A 129 -21.21 -28.90 -21.29
CA LYS A 129 -21.52 -30.32 -21.42
C LYS A 129 -23.00 -30.59 -21.21
N TYR A 130 -23.55 -31.47 -22.08
CA TYR A 130 -24.96 -31.87 -22.08
C TYR A 130 -25.04 -33.36 -22.28
N VAL A 131 -26.11 -33.98 -21.73
CA VAL A 131 -26.37 -35.40 -21.90
C VAL A 131 -27.82 -35.58 -22.35
N LEU A 132 -28.05 -36.41 -23.34
CA LEU A 132 -29.35 -36.76 -23.90
C LEU A 132 -29.59 -38.28 -23.73
N ALA A 133 -30.70 -38.63 -23.10
CA ALA A 133 -31.27 -40.00 -23.17
C ALA A 133 -32.39 -40.04 -24.19
N TYR A 134 -32.46 -41.11 -24.99
CA TYR A 134 -33.46 -41.26 -26.03
C TYR A 134 -33.65 -42.72 -26.46
N ALA A 135 -34.78 -43.02 -27.14
CA ALA A 135 -34.93 -44.26 -27.86
C ALA A 135 -34.47 -44.07 -29.31
N GLY A 136 -33.46 -44.83 -29.71
CA GLY A 136 -32.85 -44.80 -31.02
C GLY A 136 -33.26 -45.95 -31.92
N SER A 137 -32.38 -46.32 -32.89
CA SER A 137 -32.66 -47.41 -33.84
C SER A 137 -32.96 -48.73 -33.14
N GLY A 138 -34.01 -49.40 -33.53
CA GLY A 138 -34.49 -50.65 -32.89
C GLY A 138 -35.39 -50.42 -31.66
N ASP A 139 -35.73 -49.19 -31.35
CA ASP A 139 -36.34 -48.76 -30.11
C ASP A 139 -35.42 -48.93 -28.87
N ASP A 140 -34.11 -49.21 -29.10
CA ASP A 140 -33.10 -49.38 -28.06
C ASP A 140 -32.84 -48.06 -27.29
N GLY A 141 -32.42 -48.17 -26.05
CA GLY A 141 -32.12 -47.00 -25.20
C GLY A 141 -30.69 -46.53 -25.32
N PHE A 142 -30.50 -45.23 -25.64
CA PHE A 142 -29.18 -44.60 -25.79
C PHE A 142 -29.02 -43.42 -24.83
N ILE A 143 -27.78 -43.22 -24.38
CA ILE A 143 -27.33 -42.00 -23.70
C ILE A 143 -26.14 -41.45 -24.53
N THR A 144 -26.22 -40.17 -24.89
CA THR A 144 -25.19 -39.49 -25.67
C THR A 144 -24.79 -38.18 -25.01
N SER A 145 -23.52 -37.93 -24.86
CA SER A 145 -22.97 -36.68 -24.36
C SER A 145 -22.59 -35.73 -25.48
N PHE A 146 -22.68 -34.42 -25.24
CA PHE A 146 -22.40 -33.37 -26.22
C PHE A 146 -21.71 -32.18 -25.57
N THR A 147 -20.97 -31.41 -26.38
CA THR A 147 -20.70 -30.02 -26.08
C THR A 147 -21.65 -29.13 -26.89
N ILE A 148 -22.14 -28.06 -26.26
CA ILE A 148 -22.88 -26.99 -26.93
C ILE A 148 -22.22 -25.66 -26.51
N SER A 149 -21.69 -24.91 -27.50
CA SER A 149 -21.13 -23.59 -27.23
C SER A 149 -22.20 -22.63 -26.69
N ASN A 150 -21.82 -21.67 -25.82
CA ASN A 150 -22.76 -20.73 -25.18
C ASN A 150 -23.64 -19.98 -26.19
N ASP A 151 -23.10 -19.65 -27.38
CA ASP A 151 -23.86 -19.03 -28.46
C ASP A 151 -24.71 -20.01 -29.28
N GLY A 152 -24.68 -21.30 -28.96
CA GLY A 152 -25.36 -22.36 -29.67
C GLY A 152 -24.82 -22.67 -31.08
N ALA A 153 -23.75 -22.02 -31.50
CA ALA A 153 -23.23 -22.11 -32.88
C ALA A 153 -22.50 -23.45 -33.16
N THR A 154 -22.02 -24.10 -32.14
CA THR A 154 -21.33 -25.39 -32.25
C THR A 154 -21.98 -26.45 -31.37
N ILE A 155 -22.36 -27.56 -31.92
CA ILE A 155 -22.84 -28.76 -31.23
C ILE A 155 -21.95 -29.90 -31.65
N THR A 156 -21.29 -30.57 -30.71
CA THR A 156 -20.39 -31.69 -31.00
C THR A 156 -20.73 -32.87 -30.10
N GLU A 157 -20.96 -34.02 -30.69
CA GLU A 157 -21.10 -35.29 -29.99
C GLU A 157 -19.75 -35.71 -29.42
N ILE A 158 -19.73 -36.21 -28.18
CA ILE A 158 -18.53 -36.69 -27.50
C ILE A 158 -18.52 -38.20 -27.44
N GLU A 159 -19.52 -38.79 -26.81
CA GLU A 159 -19.59 -40.26 -26.61
C GLU A 159 -21.05 -40.71 -26.55
N GLN A 160 -21.30 -41.96 -26.99
CA GLN A 160 -22.60 -42.58 -26.94
C GLN A 160 -22.51 -43.94 -26.23
N LEU A 161 -23.47 -44.23 -25.38
CA LEU A 161 -23.68 -45.54 -24.75
C LEU A 161 -25.07 -46.06 -25.06
N GLU A 162 -25.18 -47.31 -25.53
CA GLU A 162 -26.42 -48.05 -25.51
C GLU A 162 -26.62 -48.62 -24.11
N HIS A 163 -27.60 -48.03 -23.39
CA HIS A 163 -27.90 -48.46 -22.02
C HIS A 163 -28.93 -49.58 -21.93
N ASP A 164 -29.72 -49.77 -22.99
CA ASP A 164 -30.68 -50.83 -23.10
C ASP A 164 -30.80 -51.25 -24.58
N ASN A 165 -30.61 -52.56 -24.88
CA ASN A 165 -30.59 -53.11 -26.24
C ASN A 165 -31.93 -53.77 -26.66
N LYS A 166 -33.00 -53.35 -25.98
CA LYS A 166 -34.36 -53.87 -26.27
C LYS A 166 -35.41 -52.76 -26.34
N GLN A 167 -35.44 -51.92 -25.32
CA GLN A 167 -36.46 -50.86 -25.25
C GLN A 167 -35.97 -49.72 -24.35
N GLY A 168 -35.95 -48.50 -24.88
CA GLY A 168 -35.61 -47.28 -24.12
C GLY A 168 -36.71 -46.23 -24.24
N TYR A 169 -37.90 -46.50 -23.77
CA TYR A 169 -39.05 -45.63 -23.92
C TYR A 169 -39.24 -44.71 -22.73
N TYR A 170 -39.82 -43.53 -22.99
CA TYR A 170 -40.24 -42.57 -21.96
C TYR A 170 -39.08 -42.21 -21.00
N ASN A 171 -37.91 -41.89 -21.57
CA ASN A 171 -36.74 -41.53 -20.81
C ASN A 171 -36.99 -40.21 -20.06
N ASP A 172 -36.60 -40.18 -18.79
CA ASP A 172 -36.44 -38.95 -18.03
C ASP A 172 -35.11 -39.00 -17.27
N LEU A 173 -34.28 -37.97 -17.47
CA LEU A 173 -32.89 -37.90 -17.04
C LEU A 173 -32.71 -36.70 -16.14
N ILE A 174 -32.03 -36.89 -15.03
CA ILE A 174 -31.65 -35.81 -14.13
C ILE A 174 -30.15 -35.89 -13.79
N ALA A 175 -29.43 -34.75 -13.79
CA ALA A 175 -28.08 -34.66 -13.30
C ALA A 175 -28.07 -34.59 -11.77
N ILE A 176 -27.23 -35.40 -11.12
CA ILE A 176 -27.08 -35.46 -9.66
C ILE A 176 -25.66 -35.06 -9.25
N GLY A 177 -24.97 -34.34 -10.11
CA GLY A 177 -23.59 -33.87 -10.02
C GLY A 177 -22.96 -33.74 -11.39
N ASP A 178 -21.73 -33.27 -11.47
CA ASP A 178 -21.01 -33.06 -12.73
C ASP A 178 -20.57 -34.37 -13.40
N GLU A 179 -20.61 -35.51 -12.69
CA GLU A 179 -20.13 -36.82 -13.14
C GLU A 179 -21.14 -37.94 -12.91
N ALA A 180 -22.37 -37.61 -12.52
CA ALA A 180 -23.42 -38.60 -12.26
C ALA A 180 -24.81 -38.14 -12.69
N LEU A 181 -25.58 -39.08 -13.22
CA LEU A 181 -26.96 -38.87 -13.64
C LEU A 181 -27.83 -40.02 -13.15
N LEU A 182 -29.13 -39.76 -13.02
CA LEU A 182 -30.15 -40.76 -12.89
C LEU A 182 -31.04 -40.75 -14.13
N LEU A 183 -31.29 -41.93 -14.66
CA LEU A 183 -32.19 -42.17 -15.77
C LEU A 183 -33.32 -43.04 -15.30
N VAL A 184 -34.58 -42.62 -15.49
CA VAL A 184 -35.74 -43.48 -15.43
C VAL A 184 -36.32 -43.68 -16.82
N TYR A 185 -36.76 -44.89 -17.12
CA TYR A 185 -37.31 -45.23 -18.43
C TYR A 185 -38.18 -46.48 -18.34
N SER A 186 -38.99 -46.69 -19.40
CA SER A 186 -39.71 -47.94 -19.59
C SER A 186 -38.86 -48.85 -20.51
N GLY A 187 -38.49 -50.01 -19.98
CA GLY A 187 -37.75 -51.06 -20.67
C GLY A 187 -38.57 -52.30 -20.97
N GLU A 188 -37.91 -53.36 -21.50
CA GLU A 188 -38.49 -54.68 -21.67
C GLU A 188 -37.59 -55.73 -21.04
N ASP A 189 -38.14 -56.63 -20.27
CA ASP A 189 -37.41 -57.77 -19.74
C ASP A 189 -37.19 -58.88 -20.79
N THR A 190 -36.57 -59.99 -20.40
CA THR A 190 -36.27 -61.14 -21.30
C THR A 190 -37.48 -61.99 -21.67
N GLY A 191 -38.70 -61.60 -21.25
CA GLY A 191 -39.91 -62.43 -21.32
C GLY A 191 -40.72 -62.36 -22.60
N GLY A 192 -40.41 -61.46 -23.55
CA GLY A 192 -41.05 -61.38 -24.87
C GLY A 192 -42.53 -60.92 -24.83
N GLY A 193 -42.89 -60.15 -23.83
CA GLY A 193 -44.21 -59.49 -23.70
C GLY A 193 -44.11 -57.99 -24.03
N THR A 194 -45.23 -57.35 -24.35
CA THR A 194 -45.35 -55.88 -24.49
C THR A 194 -45.38 -55.21 -23.13
N ASN A 195 -44.54 -55.63 -22.18
CA ASN A 195 -44.45 -55.07 -20.84
C ASN A 195 -43.51 -53.87 -20.86
N TYR A 196 -43.94 -52.79 -20.27
CA TYR A 196 -43.18 -51.56 -20.11
C TYR A 196 -42.62 -51.53 -18.68
N ASP A 197 -41.62 -52.42 -18.44
CA ASP A 197 -41.05 -52.52 -17.10
C ASP A 197 -40.34 -51.23 -16.71
N GLY A 198 -40.42 -50.84 -15.44
CA GLY A 198 -39.83 -49.59 -14.97
C GLY A 198 -38.40 -49.75 -14.46
N TYR A 199 -37.48 -49.03 -15.03
CA TYR A 199 -36.08 -49.03 -14.62
C TYR A 199 -35.61 -47.69 -14.15
N ILE A 200 -34.74 -47.69 -13.12
CA ILE A 200 -33.92 -46.58 -12.74
C ILE A 200 -32.44 -46.99 -12.86
N LYS A 201 -31.66 -46.20 -13.58
CA LYS A 201 -30.20 -46.42 -13.74
C LYS A 201 -29.43 -45.24 -13.21
N SER A 202 -28.38 -45.52 -12.43
CA SER A 202 -27.34 -44.51 -12.16
C SER A 202 -26.25 -44.60 -13.24
N ILE A 203 -25.93 -43.46 -13.80
CA ILE A 203 -24.96 -43.29 -14.88
C ILE A 203 -23.78 -42.52 -14.37
N SER A 204 -22.58 -43.06 -14.55
CA SER A 204 -21.33 -42.34 -14.31
C SER A 204 -20.81 -41.78 -15.63
N ILE A 205 -20.28 -40.58 -15.59
CA ILE A 205 -19.68 -39.89 -16.73
C ILE A 205 -18.57 -38.96 -16.20
N ASN A 206 -17.47 -38.85 -16.92
CA ASN A 206 -16.39 -37.93 -16.54
C ASN A 206 -16.79 -36.48 -16.84
N SER A 207 -16.23 -35.53 -16.10
CA SER A 207 -16.50 -34.08 -16.27
C SER A 207 -16.18 -33.51 -17.66
N ASN A 208 -15.37 -34.23 -18.46
CA ASN A 208 -15.13 -33.89 -19.86
C ASN A 208 -16.16 -34.49 -20.85
N GLY A 209 -17.17 -35.23 -20.35
CA GLY A 209 -18.23 -35.85 -21.14
C GLY A 209 -17.89 -37.22 -21.69
N THR A 210 -16.75 -37.83 -21.34
CA THR A 210 -16.36 -39.19 -21.74
C THR A 210 -16.56 -40.20 -20.62
N GLY A 211 -16.40 -41.50 -20.94
CA GLY A 211 -16.48 -42.57 -19.95
C GLY A 211 -17.90 -42.83 -19.43
N ILE A 212 -18.90 -42.67 -20.28
CA ILE A 212 -20.29 -42.99 -19.94
C ILE A 212 -20.43 -44.47 -19.59
N SER A 213 -20.93 -44.75 -18.40
CA SER A 213 -21.15 -46.15 -17.97
C SER A 213 -22.35 -46.26 -17.02
N VAL A 214 -23.04 -47.42 -17.06
CA VAL A 214 -24.11 -47.77 -16.13
C VAL A 214 -23.46 -48.25 -14.83
N ALA A 215 -23.52 -47.46 -13.77
CA ALA A 215 -22.99 -47.84 -12.45
C ALA A 215 -23.93 -48.80 -11.70
N LYS A 216 -25.23 -48.60 -11.82
CA LYS A 216 -26.26 -49.46 -11.21
C LYS A 216 -27.54 -49.41 -12.03
N SER A 217 -28.28 -50.53 -12.08
CA SER A 217 -29.63 -50.64 -12.64
C SER A 217 -30.52 -51.30 -11.63
N ILE A 218 -31.70 -50.73 -11.41
CA ILE A 218 -32.78 -51.29 -10.57
C ILE A 218 -34.04 -51.30 -11.40
N GLU A 219 -34.69 -52.44 -11.47
CA GLU A 219 -36.03 -52.56 -11.95
C GLU A 219 -36.98 -52.24 -10.78
N PHE A 220 -37.79 -51.22 -10.91
CA PHE A 220 -38.70 -50.76 -9.84
C PHE A 220 -40.14 -51.16 -10.11
N GLU A 221 -40.47 -51.62 -11.32
CA GLU A 221 -41.78 -52.12 -11.74
C GLU A 221 -41.62 -53.20 -12.80
N THR A 222 -42.23 -54.34 -12.59
CA THR A 222 -42.06 -55.55 -13.43
C THR A 222 -43.27 -55.79 -14.38
N SER A 223 -44.26 -54.88 -14.37
CA SER A 223 -45.44 -55.07 -15.19
C SER A 223 -45.72 -53.91 -16.13
N LYS A 224 -45.83 -52.71 -15.61
CA LYS A 224 -46.10 -51.49 -16.38
C LYS A 224 -45.64 -50.24 -15.66
N ALA A 225 -44.71 -49.54 -16.28
CA ALA A 225 -44.30 -48.21 -15.85
C ALA A 225 -44.28 -47.28 -17.07
N HIS A 226 -45.46 -46.84 -17.50
CA HIS A 226 -45.57 -45.85 -18.58
C HIS A 226 -45.26 -44.45 -18.08
N TYR A 227 -44.62 -43.65 -18.94
CA TYR A 227 -44.32 -42.24 -18.68
C TYR A 227 -43.64 -42.01 -17.35
N PRO A 228 -42.61 -42.82 -16.99
CA PRO A 228 -41.90 -42.53 -15.76
C PRO A 228 -41.25 -41.15 -15.84
N THR A 229 -41.32 -40.41 -14.73
CA THR A 229 -40.63 -39.12 -14.58
C THR A 229 -39.97 -39.09 -13.22
N ILE A 230 -38.84 -38.39 -13.14
CA ILE A 230 -38.02 -38.26 -11.93
C ILE A 230 -37.94 -36.81 -11.49
N ALA A 231 -38.02 -36.57 -10.19
CA ALA A 231 -37.79 -35.25 -9.61
C ALA A 231 -36.89 -35.38 -8.39
N ASP A 232 -36.02 -34.41 -8.23
CA ASP A 232 -35.19 -34.23 -7.04
C ASP A 232 -36.05 -33.67 -5.88
N ILE A 233 -35.90 -34.24 -4.68
CA ILE A 233 -36.58 -33.77 -3.47
C ILE A 233 -35.59 -32.96 -2.59
N ASP A 234 -34.37 -33.48 -2.39
CA ASP A 234 -33.40 -32.92 -1.44
C ASP A 234 -31.92 -33.20 -1.83
N GLY A 235 -31.66 -33.48 -3.11
CA GLY A 235 -30.32 -33.81 -3.62
C GLY A 235 -29.87 -35.26 -3.39
N ASN A 236 -30.48 -35.97 -2.43
CA ASN A 236 -30.20 -37.38 -2.12
C ASN A 236 -31.42 -38.28 -2.32
N THR A 237 -32.60 -37.71 -2.22
CA THR A 237 -33.87 -38.40 -2.33
C THR A 237 -34.57 -37.97 -3.63
N PHE A 238 -34.93 -38.91 -4.43
CA PHE A 238 -35.61 -38.68 -5.71
C PHE A 238 -36.98 -39.36 -5.70
N ALA A 239 -38.00 -38.67 -6.23
CA ALA A 239 -39.29 -39.24 -6.47
C ALA A 239 -39.40 -39.67 -7.93
N VAL A 240 -39.86 -40.90 -8.16
CA VAL A 240 -40.24 -41.40 -9.47
C VAL A 240 -41.74 -41.60 -9.51
N ILE A 241 -42.38 -41.01 -10.51
CA ILE A 241 -43.81 -41.14 -10.76
C ILE A 241 -43.99 -41.93 -12.06
N SER A 242 -44.87 -42.89 -12.08
CA SER A 242 -45.18 -43.68 -13.28
C SER A 242 -46.67 -44.10 -13.31
N GLU A 243 -47.15 -44.36 -14.50
CA GLU A 243 -48.43 -45.06 -14.70
C GLU A 243 -48.19 -46.58 -14.65
N GLY A 244 -48.93 -47.30 -13.82
CA GLY A 244 -48.87 -48.73 -13.68
C GLY A 244 -50.04 -49.46 -14.37
N ASP A 245 -50.22 -50.72 -14.01
CA ASP A 245 -51.38 -51.52 -14.49
C ASP A 245 -52.70 -50.85 -14.14
N SER A 246 -53.68 -51.05 -15.00
CA SER A 246 -55.03 -50.45 -14.83
C SER A 246 -55.04 -48.90 -14.88
N TYR A 247 -53.98 -48.25 -15.37
CA TYR A 247 -53.81 -46.80 -15.45
C TYR A 247 -53.71 -46.12 -14.06
N ASP A 248 -53.27 -46.87 -13.06
CA ASP A 248 -53.03 -46.34 -11.72
C ASP A 248 -51.73 -45.51 -11.71
N GLY A 249 -51.70 -44.41 -10.95
CA GLY A 249 -50.49 -43.59 -10.75
C GLY A 249 -49.72 -44.05 -9.51
N PHE A 250 -48.43 -44.25 -9.65
CA PHE A 250 -47.53 -44.64 -8.57
C PHE A 250 -46.48 -43.56 -8.32
N VAL A 251 -46.11 -43.36 -7.05
CA VAL A 251 -44.97 -42.55 -6.61
C VAL A 251 -44.06 -43.45 -5.79
N ARG A 252 -42.77 -43.46 -6.16
CA ARG A 252 -41.73 -44.19 -5.43
C ARG A 252 -40.61 -43.22 -5.12
N THR A 253 -39.95 -43.42 -3.96
CA THR A 253 -38.75 -42.61 -3.60
C THR A 253 -37.53 -43.49 -3.58
N PHE A 254 -36.44 -42.92 -4.07
CA PHE A 254 -35.13 -43.57 -4.13
C PHE A 254 -34.10 -42.66 -3.45
N ASN A 255 -33.28 -43.26 -2.59
CA ASN A 255 -32.09 -42.58 -2.07
C ASN A 255 -30.91 -42.98 -2.93
N VAL A 256 -30.29 -41.99 -3.54
CA VAL A 256 -29.11 -42.18 -4.39
C VAL A 256 -27.98 -41.44 -3.77
N ARG A 257 -26.96 -42.15 -3.36
CA ARG A 257 -25.64 -41.54 -3.12
C ARG A 257 -24.90 -41.63 -4.42
N ALA A 258 -24.72 -40.52 -5.08
CA ALA A 258 -23.74 -40.42 -6.16
C ALA A 258 -22.35 -40.78 -5.59
N SER A 259 -21.61 -41.61 -6.29
CA SER A 259 -20.18 -41.77 -6.01
C SER A 259 -19.43 -40.62 -6.67
N ASP A 260 -19.82 -39.42 -6.36
CA ASP A 260 -19.02 -38.25 -6.72
C ASP A 260 -17.63 -38.37 -6.09
N GLN A 261 -16.59 -38.19 -6.89
CA GLN A 261 -15.20 -38.25 -6.48
C GLN A 261 -14.51 -36.91 -6.71
N SER A 262 -15.24 -35.91 -7.19
CA SER A 262 -14.70 -34.59 -7.53
C SER A 262 -14.80 -33.65 -6.35
N PRO A 263 -13.70 -33.18 -5.77
CA PRO A 263 -13.74 -32.19 -4.72
C PRO A 263 -14.35 -30.85 -5.19
N PRO A 264 -15.04 -30.13 -4.31
CA PRO A 264 -15.52 -28.78 -4.61
C PRO A 264 -14.35 -27.84 -4.95
N THR A 265 -14.56 -26.97 -5.92
CA THR A 265 -13.53 -26.00 -6.36
C THR A 265 -14.11 -24.59 -6.45
N ILE A 266 -13.25 -23.60 -6.21
CA ILE A 266 -13.60 -22.19 -6.42
C ILE A 266 -13.55 -21.88 -7.92
N THR A 267 -14.68 -21.48 -8.48
CA THR A 267 -14.84 -21.16 -9.90
C THR A 267 -14.64 -19.69 -10.20
N SER A 268 -15.04 -18.82 -9.27
CA SER A 268 -14.90 -17.38 -9.43
C SER A 268 -14.78 -16.66 -8.08
N ARG A 269 -14.32 -15.42 -8.14
CA ARG A 269 -14.31 -14.46 -7.04
C ARG A 269 -14.66 -13.07 -7.54
N THR A 270 -15.26 -12.25 -6.67
CA THR A 270 -15.51 -10.83 -6.91
C THR A 270 -15.14 -10.04 -5.67
N LEU A 271 -14.20 -9.11 -5.79
CA LEU A 271 -13.81 -8.24 -4.70
C LEU A 271 -14.69 -6.98 -4.70
N ALA A 272 -15.22 -6.61 -3.54
CA ALA A 272 -15.97 -5.37 -3.38
C ALA A 272 -15.06 -4.13 -3.60
N ALA A 273 -15.63 -3.06 -4.15
CA ALA A 273 -14.88 -1.86 -4.46
C ALA A 273 -14.25 -1.17 -3.24
N ASP A 274 -14.78 -1.39 -2.05
CA ASP A 274 -14.26 -0.86 -0.77
C ASP A 274 -13.23 -1.77 -0.09
N ASN A 275 -12.93 -2.95 -0.67
CA ASN A 275 -12.08 -4.00 -0.12
C ASN A 275 -12.62 -4.63 1.18
N MET A 276 -13.89 -4.41 1.54
CA MET A 276 -14.44 -4.92 2.80
C MET A 276 -14.95 -6.36 2.69
N THR A 277 -15.26 -6.81 1.47
CA THR A 277 -15.74 -8.17 1.24
C THR A 277 -15.19 -8.76 -0.06
N ILE A 278 -15.14 -10.08 -0.11
CA ILE A 278 -14.85 -10.85 -1.31
C ILE A 278 -15.87 -11.99 -1.45
N ASP A 279 -16.50 -12.07 -2.60
CA ASP A 279 -17.39 -13.17 -2.95
C ASP A 279 -16.57 -14.31 -3.54
N ILE A 280 -16.86 -15.53 -3.10
CA ILE A 280 -16.27 -16.77 -3.60
C ILE A 280 -17.40 -17.67 -4.08
N THR A 281 -17.33 -18.11 -5.34
CA THR A 281 -18.31 -19.03 -5.91
C THR A 281 -17.72 -20.43 -6.03
N PHE A 282 -18.39 -21.43 -5.50
CA PHE A 282 -18.05 -22.84 -5.72
C PHE A 282 -18.76 -23.39 -6.94
N ASN A 283 -18.19 -24.49 -7.53
CA ASN A 283 -18.80 -25.22 -8.65
C ASN A 283 -20.09 -25.95 -8.24
N GLU A 284 -20.29 -26.17 -6.95
CA GLU A 284 -21.36 -26.97 -6.35
C GLU A 284 -21.69 -26.52 -4.93
N ASP A 285 -22.73 -27.10 -4.33
CA ASP A 285 -23.06 -26.90 -2.93
C ASP A 285 -21.99 -27.49 -2.02
N VAL A 286 -21.60 -26.71 -1.00
CA VAL A 286 -20.58 -27.10 -0.04
C VAL A 286 -21.10 -27.06 1.40
N TYR A 287 -20.51 -27.91 2.26
CA TYR A 287 -20.97 -28.19 3.63
C TYR A 287 -19.78 -28.24 4.60
N ALA A 288 -20.02 -27.92 5.87
CA ALA A 288 -19.02 -28.00 6.92
C ALA A 288 -18.75 -29.44 7.41
N VAL A 289 -19.65 -30.39 7.09
CA VAL A 289 -19.55 -31.79 7.52
C VAL A 289 -19.63 -32.74 6.33
N SER A 290 -18.78 -33.77 6.33
CA SER A 290 -18.64 -34.75 5.23
C SER A 290 -19.88 -35.60 4.91
N ASN A 291 -20.97 -35.42 5.62
CA ASN A 291 -22.24 -36.07 5.34
C ASN A 291 -23.22 -35.18 4.54
N GLY A 292 -22.75 -34.04 3.99
CA GLY A 292 -23.56 -33.09 3.26
C GLY A 292 -24.45 -32.23 4.15
N THR A 293 -24.02 -31.94 5.38
CA THR A 293 -24.76 -31.09 6.32
C THR A 293 -23.87 -30.05 6.95
N GLY A 294 -24.47 -29.03 7.56
CA GLY A 294 -23.77 -27.94 8.25
C GLY A 294 -23.43 -26.78 7.31
N GLU A 295 -23.72 -25.58 7.79
CA GLU A 295 -23.37 -24.35 7.11
C GLU A 295 -21.88 -24.05 7.33
N LEU A 296 -21.22 -23.43 6.35
CA LEU A 296 -19.84 -22.96 6.50
C LEU A 296 -19.77 -21.79 7.46
N GLU A 297 -18.71 -21.75 8.23
CA GLU A 297 -18.36 -20.67 9.16
C GLU A 297 -17.10 -19.93 8.70
N VAL A 298 -16.82 -18.78 9.31
CA VAL A 298 -15.61 -18.00 9.00
C VAL A 298 -14.31 -18.79 9.22
N SER A 299 -14.34 -19.77 10.14
CA SER A 299 -13.21 -20.65 10.44
C SER A 299 -12.87 -21.65 9.33
N ASP A 300 -13.79 -21.85 8.36
CA ASP A 300 -13.57 -22.75 7.23
C ASP A 300 -12.76 -22.12 6.11
N PHE A 301 -12.47 -20.81 6.23
CA PHE A 301 -11.69 -20.06 5.29
C PHE A 301 -10.48 -19.41 5.95
N SER A 302 -9.39 -19.32 5.19
CA SER A 302 -8.19 -18.59 5.55
C SER A 302 -7.87 -17.56 4.49
N LEU A 303 -7.68 -16.31 4.92
CA LEU A 303 -7.25 -15.22 4.08
C LEU A 303 -5.73 -15.06 4.18
N THR A 304 -5.09 -14.80 3.07
CA THR A 304 -3.69 -14.37 3.01
C THR A 304 -3.57 -13.15 2.11
N ILE A 305 -2.58 -12.30 2.42
CA ILE A 305 -2.30 -11.11 1.61
C ILE A 305 -0.81 -11.08 1.28
N SER A 306 -0.48 -10.60 0.11
CA SER A 306 0.91 -10.45 -0.35
C SER A 306 1.07 -9.20 -1.21
N GLY A 307 2.26 -8.61 -1.21
CA GLY A 307 2.55 -7.35 -1.89
C GLY A 307 2.07 -6.14 -1.09
N GLY A 308 2.31 -4.94 -1.63
CA GLY A 308 1.84 -3.67 -1.09
C GLY A 308 2.22 -3.35 0.35
N THR A 309 1.40 -2.55 1.01
CA THR A 309 1.64 -2.05 2.37
C THR A 309 0.57 -2.47 3.38
N ALA A 310 -0.64 -2.82 2.91
CA ALA A 310 -1.70 -3.29 3.77
C ALA A 310 -1.53 -4.77 4.14
N GLY A 311 -1.84 -5.10 5.38
CA GLY A 311 -1.91 -6.45 5.91
C GLY A 311 -3.33 -6.81 6.35
N LEU A 312 -3.52 -8.05 6.81
CA LEU A 312 -4.77 -8.49 7.42
C LEU A 312 -4.71 -8.33 8.93
N SER A 313 -5.77 -7.75 9.52
CA SER A 313 -5.95 -7.73 10.97
C SER A 313 -6.19 -9.14 11.53
N SER A 314 -6.72 -10.06 10.71
CA SER A 314 -6.93 -11.48 11.01
C SER A 314 -6.84 -12.30 9.74
N PRO A 315 -6.22 -13.49 9.77
CA PRO A 315 -6.27 -14.43 8.66
C PRO A 315 -7.63 -15.12 8.49
N THR A 316 -8.54 -14.99 9.46
CA THR A 316 -9.91 -15.51 9.39
C THR A 316 -10.83 -14.40 8.92
N PRO A 317 -11.76 -14.65 7.97
CA PRO A 317 -12.76 -13.68 7.57
C PRO A 317 -13.51 -13.07 8.75
N SER A 318 -13.84 -11.80 8.69
CA SER A 318 -14.57 -11.10 9.76
C SER A 318 -16.07 -11.41 9.77
N SER A 319 -16.60 -11.90 8.66
CA SER A 319 -18.00 -12.31 8.49
C SER A 319 -18.13 -13.31 7.34
N ILE A 320 -19.23 -14.03 7.31
CA ILE A 320 -19.62 -14.90 6.20
C ILE A 320 -21.14 -14.78 6.00
N THR A 321 -21.55 -14.69 4.75
CA THR A 321 -22.96 -14.86 4.33
C THR A 321 -23.00 -15.70 3.07
N ARG A 322 -24.12 -16.39 2.83
CA ARG A 322 -24.32 -17.29 1.70
C ARG A 322 -25.53 -16.88 0.89
N GLU A 323 -25.40 -16.94 -0.43
CA GLU A 323 -26.51 -16.93 -1.39
C GLU A 323 -26.19 -17.98 -2.46
N ASP A 324 -26.96 -19.08 -2.49
CA ASP A 324 -26.68 -20.27 -3.31
C ASP A 324 -25.24 -20.79 -3.09
N ASN A 325 -24.43 -20.90 -4.15
CA ASN A 325 -23.02 -21.32 -4.11
C ASN A 325 -22.04 -20.17 -3.94
N VAL A 326 -22.52 -18.95 -3.64
CA VAL A 326 -21.72 -17.76 -3.43
C VAL A 326 -21.57 -17.47 -1.94
N TYR A 327 -20.35 -17.37 -1.47
CA TYR A 327 -20.00 -17.01 -0.10
C TYR A 327 -19.35 -15.64 -0.08
N THR A 328 -20.00 -14.68 0.56
CA THR A 328 -19.44 -13.34 0.80
C THR A 328 -18.67 -13.34 2.10
N LEU A 329 -17.35 -13.18 2.01
CA LEU A 329 -16.42 -13.19 3.14
C LEU A 329 -15.98 -11.78 3.48
N GLY A 330 -16.07 -11.40 4.76
CA GLY A 330 -15.60 -10.12 5.26
C GLY A 330 -14.08 -10.06 5.35
N ILE A 331 -13.50 -8.96 4.88
CA ILE A 331 -12.06 -8.67 4.93
C ILE A 331 -11.83 -7.57 5.96
N ALA A 332 -10.87 -7.78 6.87
CA ALA A 332 -10.42 -6.76 7.80
C ALA A 332 -8.95 -6.44 7.54
N LEU A 333 -8.68 -5.30 6.91
CA LEU A 333 -7.34 -4.79 6.67
C LEU A 333 -6.84 -4.00 7.90
N ASP A 334 -5.54 -4.02 8.15
CA ASP A 334 -4.87 -3.23 9.21
C ASP A 334 -4.54 -1.80 8.77
N SER A 335 -4.52 -1.56 7.46
CA SER A 335 -4.24 -0.27 6.84
C SER A 335 -4.89 -0.19 5.45
N PRO A 336 -5.07 1.01 4.88
CA PRO A 336 -5.56 1.18 3.52
C PRO A 336 -4.65 0.48 2.50
N ALA A 337 -5.26 -0.21 1.53
CA ALA A 337 -4.53 -0.88 0.46
C ALA A 337 -3.96 0.10 -0.56
N SER A 338 -2.79 -0.21 -1.09
CA SER A 338 -2.08 0.57 -2.12
C SER A 338 -2.37 0.11 -3.56
N GLY A 339 -3.26 -0.87 -3.76
CA GLY A 339 -3.52 -1.45 -5.06
C GLY A 339 -2.45 -2.45 -5.55
N ALA A 340 -1.39 -2.65 -4.78
CA ALA A 340 -0.35 -3.64 -5.07
C ALA A 340 -0.52 -4.95 -4.30
N GLU A 341 -1.45 -5.00 -3.38
CA GLU A 341 -1.74 -6.18 -2.58
C GLU A 341 -2.61 -7.16 -3.35
N THR A 342 -2.30 -8.44 -3.19
CA THR A 342 -3.14 -9.54 -3.65
C THR A 342 -3.67 -10.29 -2.44
N ILE A 343 -5.00 -10.28 -2.29
CA ILE A 343 -5.70 -11.13 -1.31
C ILE A 343 -5.98 -12.49 -1.92
N THR A 344 -5.80 -13.55 -1.14
CA THR A 344 -6.10 -14.93 -1.53
C THR A 344 -6.97 -15.58 -0.46
N VAL A 345 -8.03 -16.23 -0.89
CA VAL A 345 -8.96 -16.99 -0.04
C VAL A 345 -8.67 -18.47 -0.20
N ASN A 346 -8.36 -19.17 0.87
CA ASN A 346 -8.15 -20.61 0.85
C ASN A 346 -9.12 -21.32 1.79
N PRO A 347 -9.69 -22.45 1.38
CA PRO A 347 -10.34 -23.37 2.30
C PRO A 347 -9.37 -23.83 3.39
N VAL A 348 -9.82 -23.94 4.62
CA VAL A 348 -9.04 -24.57 5.69
C VAL A 348 -9.04 -26.07 5.46
N ALA A 349 -7.95 -26.73 5.76
CA ALA A 349 -7.84 -28.18 5.57
C ALA A 349 -8.91 -28.94 6.35
N ASN A 350 -9.60 -29.86 5.68
CA ASN A 350 -10.64 -30.74 6.26
C ASN A 350 -11.88 -30.01 6.81
N SER A 351 -12.22 -28.84 6.28
CA SER A 351 -13.36 -28.05 6.76
C SER A 351 -14.50 -27.90 5.77
N ILE A 352 -14.27 -28.09 4.47
CA ILE A 352 -15.27 -27.89 3.43
C ILE A 352 -15.42 -29.18 2.61
N PHE A 353 -16.65 -29.64 2.47
CA PHE A 353 -17.02 -30.89 1.81
C PHE A 353 -18.15 -30.64 0.82
N ASP A 354 -18.27 -31.48 -0.20
CA ASP A 354 -19.47 -31.60 -1.02
C ASP A 354 -20.52 -32.51 -0.35
N LEU A 355 -21.62 -32.72 -1.06
CA LEU A 355 -22.68 -33.62 -0.61
C LEU A 355 -22.21 -35.09 -0.54
N ALA A 356 -21.25 -35.49 -1.37
CA ALA A 356 -20.71 -36.86 -1.41
C ALA A 356 -19.62 -37.11 -0.36
N GLY A 357 -19.15 -36.05 0.35
CA GLY A 357 -18.13 -36.11 1.35
C GLY A 357 -16.71 -35.93 0.80
N ASN A 358 -16.55 -35.52 -0.46
CA ASN A 358 -15.24 -35.18 -1.00
C ASN A 358 -14.77 -33.87 -0.40
N ILE A 359 -13.50 -33.82 -0.01
CA ILE A 359 -12.94 -32.68 0.68
C ILE A 359 -12.34 -31.67 -0.30
N THR A 360 -12.68 -30.40 -0.12
CA THR A 360 -12.09 -29.30 -0.87
C THR A 360 -10.58 -29.24 -0.67
N ILE A 361 -9.82 -29.13 -1.75
CA ILE A 361 -8.37 -28.94 -1.68
C ILE A 361 -8.06 -27.51 -1.20
N THR A 362 -7.01 -27.37 -0.40
CA THR A 362 -6.63 -26.06 0.18
C THR A 362 -5.99 -25.11 -0.85
N ASN A 363 -5.36 -25.67 -1.90
CA ASN A 363 -4.72 -24.87 -2.95
C ASN A 363 -5.67 -24.71 -4.13
N GLN A 364 -6.42 -23.62 -4.15
CA GLN A 364 -7.40 -23.31 -5.18
C GLN A 364 -6.80 -22.46 -6.31
N SER A 365 -7.39 -22.51 -7.49
CA SER A 365 -7.25 -21.51 -8.54
C SER A 365 -8.43 -20.53 -8.48
N ASN A 366 -8.38 -19.38 -9.10
CA ASN A 366 -9.47 -18.39 -9.12
C ASN A 366 -9.87 -17.80 -7.76
N ASN A 367 -9.05 -17.93 -6.74
CA ASN A 367 -9.30 -17.53 -5.35
C ASN A 367 -8.54 -16.26 -4.91
N SER A 368 -7.86 -15.58 -5.84
CA SER A 368 -7.04 -14.40 -5.53
C SER A 368 -7.51 -13.17 -6.30
N ALA A 369 -7.52 -12.02 -5.66
CA ALA A 369 -7.86 -10.72 -6.25
C ALA A 369 -6.86 -9.64 -5.82
N THR A 370 -6.57 -8.71 -6.71
CA THR A 370 -5.81 -7.50 -6.36
C THR A 370 -6.73 -6.53 -5.63
N LEU A 371 -6.31 -6.03 -4.47
CA LEU A 371 -7.08 -5.03 -3.72
C LEU A 371 -7.17 -3.72 -4.52
N ASN A 372 -8.29 -3.05 -4.39
CA ASN A 372 -8.46 -1.72 -4.93
C ASN A 372 -7.59 -0.74 -4.15
N ASP A 373 -6.95 0.18 -4.83
CA ASP A 373 -6.20 1.25 -4.17
C ASP A 373 -7.13 2.13 -3.33
N LYS A 374 -6.72 2.35 -2.08
CA LYS A 374 -7.39 3.21 -1.08
C LYS A 374 -6.40 4.15 -0.41
N LEU A 375 -5.16 4.19 -0.91
CA LEU A 375 -4.09 4.97 -0.36
C LEU A 375 -3.79 6.17 -1.27
N GLY A 376 -4.13 7.36 -0.81
CA GLY A 376 -3.80 8.57 -1.56
C GLY A 376 -2.29 8.82 -1.69
N PRO A 377 -1.89 9.75 -2.55
CA PRO A 377 -0.50 10.01 -2.88
C PRO A 377 0.37 10.28 -1.66
N SER A 378 1.49 9.60 -1.54
CA SER A 378 2.43 9.76 -0.44
C SER A 378 3.76 10.35 -0.92
N ILE A 379 4.44 11.10 -0.03
CA ILE A 379 5.76 11.63 -0.30
C ILE A 379 6.79 10.51 -0.12
N THR A 380 7.53 10.21 -1.18
CA THR A 380 8.61 9.22 -1.16
C THR A 380 9.96 9.82 -0.82
N SER A 381 10.19 11.08 -1.19
CA SER A 381 11.43 11.79 -0.86
C SER A 381 11.26 13.30 -1.03
N ILE A 382 12.11 14.05 -0.30
CA ILE A 382 12.32 15.47 -0.55
C ILE A 382 13.81 15.79 -0.67
N ALA A 383 14.14 16.80 -1.47
CA ALA A 383 15.51 17.28 -1.64
C ALA A 383 15.56 18.80 -1.71
N ILE A 384 16.36 19.42 -0.82
CA ILE A 384 16.51 20.87 -0.77
C ILE A 384 17.66 21.29 -1.71
N ALA A 385 17.40 22.30 -2.53
CA ALA A 385 18.40 22.90 -3.39
C ALA A 385 19.57 23.51 -2.59
N GLY A 386 20.78 23.52 -3.16
CA GLY A 386 21.97 24.01 -2.48
C GLY A 386 21.91 25.47 -2.00
N ASN A 387 21.03 26.29 -2.58
CA ASN A 387 20.80 27.69 -2.19
C ASN A 387 19.59 27.88 -1.26
N ASN A 388 18.92 26.81 -0.82
CA ASN A 388 17.68 26.81 -0.03
C ASN A 388 16.51 27.58 -0.70
N ALA A 389 16.54 27.81 -2.01
CA ALA A 389 15.47 28.53 -2.69
C ALA A 389 14.29 27.63 -3.07
N THR A 390 14.55 26.33 -3.23
CA THR A 390 13.52 25.36 -3.61
C THR A 390 13.71 24.03 -2.89
N VAL A 391 12.62 23.29 -2.78
CA VAL A 391 12.59 21.89 -2.37
C VAL A 391 11.89 21.06 -3.43
N ASP A 392 12.51 19.97 -3.86
CA ASP A 392 11.92 18.95 -4.70
C ASP A 392 11.18 17.94 -3.83
N VAL A 393 9.93 17.67 -4.14
CA VAL A 393 9.05 16.72 -3.47
C VAL A 393 8.62 15.67 -4.47
N THR A 394 8.97 14.41 -4.24
CA THR A 394 8.57 13.31 -5.12
C THR A 394 7.44 12.52 -4.47
N LEU A 395 6.34 12.37 -5.22
CA LEU A 395 5.21 11.54 -4.81
C LEU A 395 5.36 10.11 -5.37
N ALA A 396 4.75 9.16 -4.68
CA ALA A 396 4.72 7.74 -5.09
C ALA A 396 4.01 7.55 -6.44
N GLU A 397 3.06 8.44 -6.74
CA GLU A 397 2.17 8.34 -7.89
C GLU A 397 1.76 9.71 -8.44
N THR A 398 0.97 9.70 -9.50
CA THR A 398 0.43 10.94 -10.09
C THR A 398 -0.67 11.51 -9.21
N ALA A 399 -0.62 12.81 -8.96
CA ALA A 399 -1.53 13.52 -8.08
C ALA A 399 -2.31 14.64 -8.79
N TYR A 400 -3.52 14.92 -8.25
CA TYR A 400 -4.50 15.87 -8.77
C TYR A 400 -5.03 16.77 -7.63
N PRO A 401 -5.51 18.01 -7.94
CA PRO A 401 -5.97 18.97 -6.92
C PRO A 401 -7.42 18.74 -6.43
N GLY A 402 -8.11 17.72 -6.92
CA GLY A 402 -9.51 17.44 -6.56
C GLY A 402 -10.22 16.49 -7.48
N VAL A 403 -11.50 16.30 -7.21
CA VAL A 403 -12.40 15.42 -7.95
C VAL A 403 -13.29 16.30 -8.88
N PRO A 404 -13.42 16.01 -10.19
CA PRO A 404 -12.79 14.89 -10.92
C PRO A 404 -11.28 15.10 -11.12
N ASN A 405 -10.53 14.01 -11.28
CA ASN A 405 -9.06 13.92 -11.38
C ASN A 405 -8.53 14.71 -12.58
N SER A 406 -8.55 16.02 -12.51
CA SER A 406 -8.14 16.93 -13.57
C SER A 406 -7.48 18.18 -12.99
N GLY A 407 -6.57 18.78 -13.76
CA GLY A 407 -5.83 19.94 -13.34
C GLY A 407 -4.43 19.60 -12.81
N ALA A 408 -3.66 20.64 -12.58
CA ALA A 408 -2.33 20.56 -11.99
C ALA A 408 -2.37 21.08 -10.56
N LEU A 409 -1.58 20.48 -9.67
CA LEU A 409 -1.40 21.00 -8.32
C LEU A 409 -0.84 22.43 -8.36
N THR A 410 -1.29 23.23 -7.44
CA THR A 410 -0.91 24.63 -7.23
C THR A 410 -0.12 24.80 -5.95
N VAL A 411 0.34 25.98 -5.65
CA VAL A 411 1.08 26.26 -4.41
C VAL A 411 0.20 26.09 -3.17
N GLU A 412 -1.10 26.29 -3.27
CA GLU A 412 -2.07 26.17 -2.19
C GLU A 412 -2.29 24.72 -1.74
N ASP A 413 -1.90 23.74 -2.57
CA ASP A 413 -2.01 22.32 -2.26
C ASP A 413 -0.91 21.81 -1.32
N TRP A 414 0.03 22.68 -0.97
CA TRP A 414 1.19 22.35 -0.16
C TRP A 414 1.36 23.25 1.06
N VAL A 415 1.83 22.66 2.14
CA VAL A 415 2.19 23.39 3.38
C VAL A 415 3.65 23.10 3.71
N LEU A 416 4.43 24.18 3.88
CA LEU A 416 5.81 24.16 4.35
C LEU A 416 5.84 24.56 5.82
N SER A 417 6.68 23.93 6.64
CA SER A 417 6.92 24.34 8.02
C SER A 417 8.35 24.08 8.46
N ILE A 418 8.85 24.91 9.37
CA ILE A 418 10.06 24.70 10.17
C ILE A 418 9.59 24.70 11.62
N PRO A 419 9.42 23.53 12.26
CA PRO A 419 8.76 23.41 13.56
C PRO A 419 9.56 24.00 14.73
N ASP A 420 10.91 24.07 14.62
CA ASP A 420 11.74 24.61 15.69
C ASP A 420 11.61 26.14 15.78
N THR A 421 11.08 26.60 16.90
CA THR A 421 10.88 28.03 17.17
C THR A 421 12.17 28.78 17.48
N ASN A 422 13.25 28.07 17.81
CA ASN A 422 14.58 28.65 18.10
C ASN A 422 15.50 28.70 16.87
N SER A 423 15.00 28.28 15.72
CA SER A 423 15.75 28.27 14.46
C SER A 423 16.29 29.65 14.08
N THR A 424 17.49 29.70 13.52
CA THR A 424 18.14 30.93 13.00
C THR A 424 17.48 31.39 11.71
N ALA A 425 16.83 30.45 10.98
CA ALA A 425 16.05 30.75 9.80
C ALA A 425 14.59 30.28 9.95
N LYS A 426 13.68 31.00 9.32
CA LYS A 426 12.22 30.73 9.34
C LYS A 426 11.62 30.86 7.95
N LEU A 427 10.44 30.26 7.75
CA LEU A 427 9.66 30.50 6.55
C LEU A 427 8.93 31.83 6.64
N GLY A 428 9.01 32.64 5.59
CA GLY A 428 8.20 33.87 5.44
C GLY A 428 6.77 33.56 5.04
N SER A 429 6.48 32.34 4.54
CA SER A 429 5.16 31.84 4.22
C SER A 429 5.14 30.31 4.33
N ALA A 430 4.07 29.77 4.89
CA ALA A 430 3.81 28.33 4.89
C ALA A 430 3.39 27.82 3.48
N THR A 431 2.89 28.69 2.62
CA THR A 431 2.57 28.35 1.23
C THR A 431 3.79 28.56 0.37
N PRO A 432 4.16 27.62 -0.53
CA PRO A 432 5.24 27.78 -1.48
C PRO A 432 5.07 29.04 -2.34
N THR A 433 6.17 29.65 -2.77
CA THR A 433 6.17 30.84 -3.62
C THR A 433 6.01 30.51 -5.10
N SER A 434 6.31 29.29 -5.50
CA SER A 434 6.20 28.77 -6.86
C SER A 434 6.06 27.26 -6.85
N ILE A 435 5.55 26.71 -7.95
CA ILE A 435 5.48 25.27 -8.20
C ILE A 435 5.82 24.97 -9.64
N SER A 436 6.57 23.91 -9.88
CA SER A 436 6.76 23.30 -11.19
C SER A 436 6.77 21.78 -11.06
N LYS A 437 6.44 21.06 -12.14
CA LYS A 437 6.29 19.58 -12.13
C LYS A 437 7.15 18.94 -13.20
N SER A 438 7.81 17.84 -12.85
CA SER A 438 8.49 16.94 -13.78
C SER A 438 8.22 15.48 -13.34
N GLY A 439 7.39 14.74 -14.10
CA GLY A 439 6.90 13.44 -13.66
C GLY A 439 6.10 13.55 -12.37
N ASN A 440 6.47 12.79 -11.34
CA ASN A 440 5.86 12.83 -10.00
C ASN A 440 6.64 13.74 -9.02
N THR A 441 7.64 14.47 -9.50
CA THR A 441 8.43 15.41 -8.68
C THR A 441 7.91 16.83 -8.87
N TYR A 442 7.64 17.49 -7.75
CA TYR A 442 7.20 18.87 -7.66
C TYR A 442 8.31 19.71 -7.05
N THR A 443 8.79 20.72 -7.78
CA THR A 443 9.75 21.71 -7.27
C THR A 443 8.97 22.88 -6.69
N LEU A 444 9.05 23.04 -5.37
CA LEU A 444 8.34 24.08 -4.60
C LEU A 444 9.31 25.21 -4.23
N GLY A 445 8.95 26.45 -4.52
CA GLY A 445 9.72 27.63 -4.12
C GLY A 445 9.55 27.92 -2.64
N MET A 446 10.67 28.29 -1.98
CA MET A 446 10.69 28.63 -0.56
C MET A 446 11.04 30.10 -0.35
N ASN A 447 10.47 30.72 0.68
CA ASN A 447 10.85 32.04 1.16
C ASN A 447 11.49 31.89 2.54
N ILE A 448 12.80 31.68 2.58
CA ILE A 448 13.55 31.57 3.84
C ILE A 448 13.95 32.97 4.32
N GLN A 449 13.61 33.29 5.56
CA GLN A 449 14.00 34.51 6.28
C GLN A 449 15.04 34.16 7.35
N GLY A 450 16.09 34.97 7.46
CA GLY A 450 17.26 34.68 8.30
C GLY A 450 18.30 33.86 7.53
N THR A 451 19.33 33.45 8.24
CA THR A 451 20.44 32.67 7.68
C THR A 451 20.40 31.28 8.28
N PRO A 452 20.16 30.23 7.48
CA PRO A 452 20.19 28.86 7.99
C PRO A 452 21.58 28.46 8.51
N ASP A 453 21.59 27.78 9.65
CA ASP A 453 22.82 27.24 10.27
C ASP A 453 22.94 25.71 10.06
N GLY A 454 22.10 25.12 9.23
CA GLY A 454 22.14 23.70 8.93
C GLY A 454 21.47 22.81 9.99
N ASN A 455 20.81 23.37 10.99
CA ASN A 455 20.05 22.62 11.99
C ASN A 455 18.55 22.69 11.74
N GLU A 456 18.08 23.60 10.90
CA GLU A 456 16.68 23.76 10.60
C GLU A 456 16.15 22.60 9.76
N VAL A 457 15.09 21.97 10.22
CA VAL A 457 14.38 20.90 9.51
C VAL A 457 13.15 21.49 8.84
N LEU A 458 13.15 21.49 7.50
CA LEU A 458 11.98 21.75 6.69
C LEU A 458 11.08 20.52 6.68
N VAL A 459 9.79 20.71 6.89
CA VAL A 459 8.76 19.70 6.72
C VAL A 459 7.81 20.17 5.64
N VAL A 460 7.49 19.29 4.68
CA VAL A 460 6.54 19.52 3.59
C VAL A 460 5.35 18.59 3.78
N SER A 461 4.15 19.11 3.69
CA SER A 461 2.93 18.31 3.80
C SER A 461 1.92 18.73 2.72
N PRO A 462 1.06 17.81 2.25
CA PRO A 462 -0.15 18.17 1.54
C PRO A 462 -1.02 19.11 2.39
N ALA A 463 -1.65 20.10 1.78
CA ALA A 463 -2.71 20.84 2.45
C ALA A 463 -3.93 19.90 2.65
N ALA A 464 -4.74 20.19 3.66
CA ALA A 464 -5.89 19.34 3.96
C ALA A 464 -6.88 19.30 2.79
N ASN A 465 -7.27 18.11 2.36
CA ASN A 465 -8.24 17.86 1.28
C ASN A 465 -7.86 18.49 -0.06
N SER A 466 -6.59 18.48 -0.43
CA SER A 466 -6.11 19.19 -1.62
C SER A 466 -5.38 18.31 -2.64
N ILE A 467 -4.88 17.15 -2.24
CA ILE A 467 -4.11 16.27 -3.13
C ILE A 467 -4.76 14.89 -3.18
N TYR A 468 -5.08 14.42 -4.39
CA TYR A 468 -5.77 13.16 -4.64
C TYR A 468 -5.01 12.34 -5.70
N ASP A 469 -5.19 11.02 -5.68
CA ASP A 469 -4.77 10.12 -6.77
C ASP A 469 -5.79 10.07 -7.91
N ALA A 470 -5.59 9.14 -8.86
CA ALA A 470 -6.51 8.91 -9.98
C ALA A 470 -7.82 8.18 -9.57
N LEU A 471 -7.90 7.65 -8.37
CA LEU A 471 -9.04 6.91 -7.81
C LEU A 471 -9.78 7.70 -6.71
N ASP A 472 -9.53 9.00 -6.61
CA ASP A 472 -10.12 9.92 -5.63
C ASP A 472 -9.67 9.65 -4.18
N ASN A 473 -8.60 8.87 -3.95
CA ASN A 473 -8.05 8.71 -2.62
C ASN A 473 -7.25 9.98 -2.24
N ILE A 474 -7.52 10.45 -1.02
CA ILE A 474 -6.91 11.69 -0.53
C ILE A 474 -5.54 11.43 0.10
N SER A 475 -4.58 12.30 -0.21
CA SER A 475 -3.28 12.31 0.44
C SER A 475 -3.41 12.69 1.92
N SER A 476 -2.78 11.91 2.80
CA SER A 476 -2.70 12.25 4.24
C SER A 476 -1.86 13.51 4.44
N THR A 477 -2.27 14.36 5.37
CA THR A 477 -1.44 15.48 5.82
C THR A 477 -0.28 15.03 6.71
N ASN A 478 -0.38 13.83 7.28
CA ASN A 478 0.68 13.21 8.07
C ASN A 478 1.50 12.29 7.16
N GLN A 479 2.63 12.80 6.68
CA GLN A 479 3.52 12.12 5.75
C GLN A 479 4.76 11.59 6.47
N THR A 480 5.37 10.56 5.91
CA THR A 480 6.75 10.12 6.20
C THR A 480 7.67 10.57 5.06
N ASN A 481 8.97 10.61 5.26
CA ASN A 481 9.95 11.04 4.23
C ASN A 481 9.74 12.49 3.71
N ASN A 482 9.05 13.30 4.47
CA ASN A 482 8.62 14.65 4.11
C ASN A 482 9.44 15.75 4.80
N SER A 483 10.62 15.41 5.35
CA SER A 483 11.49 16.35 6.04
C SER A 483 12.93 16.29 5.52
N ALA A 484 13.58 17.45 5.48
CA ALA A 484 15.00 17.57 5.15
C ALA A 484 15.61 18.80 5.83
N THR A 485 16.89 18.72 6.15
CA THR A 485 17.63 19.81 6.77
C THR A 485 18.04 20.86 5.74
N LEU A 486 17.82 22.15 6.05
CA LEU A 486 18.29 23.26 5.23
C LEU A 486 19.83 23.20 5.10
N LYS A 487 20.31 23.69 3.99
CA LYS A 487 21.77 23.83 3.77
C LYS A 487 22.27 24.99 4.61
N ASP A 488 23.31 24.75 5.36
CA ASP A 488 24.00 25.80 6.13
C ASP A 488 24.47 26.95 5.23
N LYS A 489 24.18 28.18 5.67
CA LYS A 489 24.59 29.43 5.04
C LYS A 489 25.27 30.39 6.05
N THR A 490 25.43 29.91 7.29
CA THR A 490 26.02 30.70 8.37
C THR A 490 27.54 30.51 8.37
N PRO A 491 28.33 31.57 8.14
CA PRO A 491 29.78 31.46 8.21
C PRO A 491 30.27 31.12 9.62
N ALA A 492 31.31 30.33 9.70
CA ALA A 492 32.03 30.08 10.94
C ALA A 492 32.56 31.39 11.54
N THR A 493 32.45 31.54 12.85
CA THR A 493 32.90 32.74 13.58
C THR A 493 33.89 32.40 14.68
N VAL A 494 34.71 33.38 15.07
CA VAL A 494 35.51 33.32 16.30
C VAL A 494 34.56 33.42 17.49
N GLN A 495 34.38 32.34 18.23
CA GLN A 495 33.54 32.28 19.41
C GLN A 495 34.20 32.92 20.63
N SER A 496 35.48 32.68 20.80
CA SER A 496 36.28 33.28 21.89
C SER A 496 37.79 33.20 21.59
N ILE A 497 38.55 34.07 22.25
CA ILE A 497 40.01 33.96 22.31
C ILE A 497 40.52 33.97 23.74
N SER A 498 41.64 33.31 23.98
CA SER A 498 42.32 33.24 25.28
C SER A 498 43.82 33.37 25.12
N VAL A 499 44.42 34.34 25.83
CA VAL A 499 45.86 34.58 25.82
C VAL A 499 46.52 33.72 26.90
N ALA A 500 47.58 33.01 26.54
CA ALA A 500 48.39 32.22 27.46
C ALA A 500 49.03 33.09 28.54
N ALA A 501 49.30 32.54 29.73
CA ALA A 501 49.85 33.26 30.86
C ALA A 501 51.22 33.91 30.56
N ASN A 502 52.02 33.37 29.62
CA ASN A 502 53.30 33.88 29.19
C ASN A 502 53.21 34.79 27.96
N ASN A 503 52.03 35.10 27.45
CA ASN A 503 51.77 35.86 26.23
C ASN A 503 52.43 35.27 24.97
N ALA A 504 52.83 33.97 24.97
CA ALA A 504 53.50 33.37 23.82
C ALA A 504 52.51 32.82 22.77
N THR A 505 51.27 32.54 23.20
CA THR A 505 50.25 31.99 22.33
C THR A 505 48.85 32.54 22.66
N ILE A 506 47.98 32.48 21.64
CA ILE A 506 46.56 32.82 21.74
C ILE A 506 45.78 31.60 21.26
N ALA A 507 44.90 31.06 22.09
CA ALA A 507 43.96 30.06 21.71
C ALA A 507 42.70 30.75 21.14
N VAL A 508 42.30 30.37 19.93
CA VAL A 508 41.10 30.83 19.21
C VAL A 508 40.14 29.69 19.13
N THR A 509 38.93 29.84 19.66
CA THR A 509 37.85 28.86 19.53
C THR A 509 36.92 29.32 18.42
N MET A 510 36.76 28.49 17.39
CA MET A 510 35.78 28.73 16.32
C MET A 510 34.42 28.14 16.68
N SER A 511 33.34 28.73 16.14
CA SER A 511 31.97 28.29 16.39
C SER A 511 31.71 26.85 15.92
N GLU A 512 32.47 26.41 14.91
CA GLU A 512 32.34 25.13 14.21
C GLU A 512 33.66 24.70 13.58
N PRO A 513 33.78 23.48 13.00
CA PRO A 513 34.95 23.07 12.23
C PRO A 513 35.22 23.97 11.02
N VAL A 514 36.46 24.38 10.83
CA VAL A 514 36.84 25.25 9.74
C VAL A 514 37.99 24.68 8.91
N PHE A 515 38.07 25.14 7.65
CA PHE A 515 38.94 24.63 6.61
C PHE A 515 39.55 25.79 5.80
N ASN A 516 40.68 25.55 5.12
CA ASN A 516 41.29 26.57 4.24
C ASN A 516 40.83 26.46 2.78
N ALA A 517 39.95 25.49 2.46
CA ALA A 517 39.34 25.34 1.13
C ALA A 517 37.82 25.30 1.22
N SER A 518 37.14 25.89 0.23
CA SER A 518 35.67 26.02 0.17
C SER A 518 34.91 24.71 -0.03
N ASN A 519 35.60 23.59 -0.22
CA ASN A 519 35.00 22.26 -0.30
C ASN A 519 34.99 21.51 1.04
N GLY A 520 35.20 22.20 2.18
CA GLY A 520 35.26 21.60 3.50
C GLY A 520 36.48 20.72 3.74
N SER A 521 37.59 21.01 3.08
CA SER A 521 38.86 20.27 3.23
C SER A 521 40.06 21.19 3.45
N GLY A 522 41.18 20.58 3.87
CA GLY A 522 42.42 21.28 4.14
C GLY A 522 42.50 21.85 5.56
N ALA A 523 43.66 21.77 6.15
CA ALA A 523 43.95 22.34 7.47
C ALA A 523 44.27 23.82 7.37
N LEU A 524 43.83 24.60 8.37
CA LEU A 524 44.20 25.99 8.44
C LEU A 524 45.71 26.16 8.61
N GLU A 525 46.25 27.20 7.98
CA GLU A 525 47.63 27.64 8.09
C GLU A 525 47.71 28.92 8.91
N LYS A 526 48.92 29.25 9.38
CA LYS A 526 49.16 30.49 10.16
C LYS A 526 48.82 31.76 9.37
N SER A 527 48.86 31.69 8.04
CA SER A 527 48.50 32.79 7.13
C SER A 527 47.02 33.09 7.07
N ASP A 528 46.17 32.16 7.58
CA ASP A 528 44.73 32.31 7.56
C ASP A 528 44.20 33.21 8.67
N PHE A 529 45.08 33.57 9.64
CA PHE A 529 44.78 34.49 10.73
C PHE A 529 45.66 35.73 10.68
N ALA A 530 45.11 36.84 11.10
CA ALA A 530 45.84 38.07 11.31
C ALA A 530 45.63 38.62 12.73
N PHE A 531 46.67 39.16 13.33
CA PHE A 531 46.63 39.85 14.60
C PHE A 531 46.49 41.36 14.40
N THR A 532 45.68 41.96 15.27
CA THR A 532 45.66 43.40 15.52
C THR A 532 46.02 43.65 16.97
N MET A 533 46.61 44.81 17.28
CA MET A 533 46.89 45.18 18.67
C MET A 533 46.74 46.68 18.86
N SER A 534 46.23 47.07 20.02
CA SER A 534 46.08 48.45 20.43
C SER A 534 46.32 48.60 21.92
N GLY A 535 46.72 49.82 22.38
CA GLY A 535 47.00 50.11 23.78
C GLY A 535 48.35 49.59 24.25
N GLY A 536 48.64 49.83 25.51
CA GLY A 536 49.83 49.36 26.24
C GLY A 536 51.20 49.79 25.73
N SER A 537 52.22 49.06 26.15
CA SER A 537 53.66 49.36 25.87
C SER A 537 54.27 48.35 24.88
N ALA A 538 53.70 47.18 24.74
CA ALA A 538 54.17 46.18 23.77
C ALA A 538 53.49 46.34 22.41
N VAL A 539 54.17 45.93 21.35
CA VAL A 539 53.69 45.97 19.96
C VAL A 539 53.91 44.62 19.27
N LEU A 540 53.06 44.29 18.29
CA LEU A 540 53.26 43.14 17.44
C LEU A 540 54.53 43.29 16.56
N VAL A 541 55.39 42.27 16.54
CA VAL A 541 56.48 42.18 15.58
C VAL A 541 55.95 41.86 14.20
N ASN A 542 54.97 40.99 14.10
CA ASN A 542 54.27 40.59 12.87
C ASN A 542 52.81 40.52 13.10
N ALA A 543 51.97 40.91 12.11
CA ALA A 543 50.54 40.74 12.13
C ALA A 543 50.12 39.28 11.88
N ALA A 544 50.95 38.44 11.28
CA ALA A 544 50.69 37.03 11.07
C ALA A 544 51.18 36.19 12.25
N PRO A 545 50.47 35.14 12.67
CA PRO A 545 50.95 34.18 13.66
C PRO A 545 52.27 33.54 13.30
N THR A 546 53.10 33.25 14.29
CA THR A 546 54.42 32.58 14.09
C THR A 546 54.26 31.07 13.95
N SER A 547 53.22 30.48 14.56
CA SER A 547 52.89 29.07 14.51
C SER A 547 51.37 28.88 14.64
N ILE A 548 50.89 27.70 14.23
CA ILE A 548 49.52 27.25 14.44
C ILE A 548 49.51 25.78 14.87
N ALA A 549 48.68 25.45 15.81
CA ALA A 549 48.35 24.06 16.20
C ALA A 549 46.87 23.96 16.42
N ALA A 550 46.24 22.87 15.94
CA ALA A 550 44.80 22.65 16.01
C ALA A 550 44.47 21.50 16.95
N SER A 551 43.38 21.64 17.72
CA SER A 551 42.75 20.60 18.53
C SER A 551 41.25 20.80 18.49
N GLY A 552 40.53 20.02 17.63
CA GLY A 552 39.10 20.27 17.32
C GLY A 552 38.96 21.68 16.74
N ASN A 553 37.99 22.44 17.27
CA ASN A 553 37.73 23.83 16.84
C ASN A 553 38.63 24.87 17.51
N ILE A 554 39.64 24.45 18.29
CA ILE A 554 40.57 25.34 18.98
C ILE A 554 41.88 25.40 18.21
N TYR A 555 42.28 26.62 17.83
CA TYR A 555 43.54 26.95 17.13
C TYR A 555 44.47 27.73 18.04
N THR A 556 45.60 27.15 18.40
CA THR A 556 46.63 27.82 19.20
C THR A 556 47.61 28.51 18.27
N LEU A 557 47.58 29.82 18.28
CA LEU A 557 48.39 30.69 17.41
C LEU A 557 49.57 31.26 18.20
N GLY A 558 50.80 31.13 17.67
CA GLY A 558 51.99 31.77 18.25
C GLY A 558 51.98 33.27 17.96
N ILE A 559 52.25 34.08 19.00
CA ILE A 559 52.38 35.54 18.89
C ILE A 559 53.81 35.98 19.21
N ASN A 560 54.30 36.96 18.47
CA ASN A 560 55.61 37.56 18.71
C ASN A 560 55.44 39.04 19.05
N LEU A 561 55.94 39.43 20.24
CA LEU A 561 55.84 40.78 20.80
C LEU A 561 57.19 41.45 20.91
N SER A 562 57.28 42.77 20.68
CA SER A 562 58.35 43.62 21.02
C SER A 562 57.91 44.53 22.16
N GLY A 563 58.80 44.67 23.17
CA GLY A 563 58.48 45.35 24.42
C GLY A 563 57.85 44.40 25.45
N THR A 564 57.69 44.89 26.66
CA THR A 564 57.04 44.15 27.79
C THR A 564 55.62 44.57 27.93
N PRO A 565 54.67 43.60 27.81
CA PRO A 565 53.25 43.91 28.00
C PRO A 565 52.94 44.42 29.41
N ASN A 566 52.09 45.43 29.50
CA ASN A 566 51.67 46.02 30.76
C ASN A 566 50.21 45.79 31.10
N GLY A 567 49.55 44.82 30.38
CA GLY A 567 48.15 44.44 30.60
C GLY A 567 47.12 45.38 29.98
N ALA A 568 47.54 46.54 29.45
CA ALA A 568 46.65 47.46 28.75
C ALA A 568 46.54 47.17 27.24
N GLU A 569 47.37 46.26 26.74
CA GLU A 569 47.33 45.86 25.35
C GLU A 569 46.10 44.98 25.09
N VAL A 570 45.34 45.34 24.06
CA VAL A 570 44.22 44.56 23.52
C VAL A 570 44.69 43.93 22.20
N VAL A 571 44.81 42.60 22.17
CA VAL A 571 45.09 41.85 20.97
C VAL A 571 43.80 41.36 20.34
N GLY A 572 43.63 41.54 19.03
CA GLY A 572 42.57 41.00 18.22
C GLY A 572 43.09 39.90 17.28
N VAL A 573 42.26 38.90 17.03
CA VAL A 573 42.51 37.86 16.04
C VAL A 573 41.39 37.88 15.00
N THR A 574 41.75 38.03 13.75
CA THR A 574 40.76 38.06 12.65
C THR A 574 41.12 37.01 11.59
N PRO A 575 40.11 36.31 11.02
CA PRO A 575 40.29 35.57 9.78
C PRO A 575 40.79 36.47 8.67
N VAL A 576 41.73 35.98 7.87
CA VAL A 576 42.15 36.67 6.65
C VAL A 576 41.01 36.49 5.62
N ALA A 577 40.72 37.54 4.86
CA ALA A 577 39.64 37.48 3.88
C ALA A 577 39.81 36.31 2.89
N THR A 578 38.78 35.52 2.67
CA THR A 578 38.71 34.37 1.75
C THR A 578 39.69 33.22 2.07
N SER A 579 40.10 33.05 3.33
CA SER A 579 41.06 32.02 3.72
C SER A 579 40.44 30.95 4.65
N ILE A 580 39.35 31.25 5.34
CA ILE A 580 38.70 30.34 6.29
C ILE A 580 37.26 30.07 5.84
N TYR A 581 36.93 28.81 5.74
CA TYR A 581 35.59 28.29 5.32
C TYR A 581 35.09 27.31 6.36
N ASP A 582 33.78 27.20 6.47
CA ASP A 582 33.14 26.08 7.17
C ASP A 582 33.16 24.79 6.31
N ALA A 583 32.49 23.73 6.78
CA ALA A 583 32.43 22.43 6.10
C ALA A 583 31.64 22.45 4.78
N VAL A 584 30.78 23.44 4.56
CA VAL A 584 29.95 23.57 3.35
C VAL A 584 30.38 24.73 2.45
N GLY A 585 31.46 25.43 2.82
CA GLY A 585 32.10 26.45 1.99
C GLY A 585 31.60 27.87 2.23
N ASN A 586 30.88 28.15 3.34
CA ASN A 586 30.59 29.51 3.72
C ASN A 586 31.87 30.16 4.25
N ILE A 587 32.12 31.39 3.81
CA ILE A 587 33.40 32.10 4.08
C ILE A 587 33.28 32.85 5.42
N SER A 588 34.25 32.62 6.30
CA SER A 588 34.37 33.39 7.56
C SER A 588 34.73 34.84 7.27
N VAL A 589 33.99 35.79 7.84
CA VAL A 589 34.23 37.21 7.62
C VAL A 589 35.28 37.74 8.59
N PRO A 590 36.13 38.71 8.17
CA PRO A 590 37.14 39.28 9.05
C PRO A 590 36.58 40.11 10.21
N ASP A 591 35.47 40.80 9.99
CA ASP A 591 34.86 41.67 10.98
C ASP A 591 33.96 40.86 11.92
N GLN A 592 34.46 40.62 13.13
CA GLN A 592 33.80 39.75 14.13
C GLN A 592 33.81 40.40 15.51
N SER A 593 32.90 39.98 16.36
CA SER A 593 32.85 40.32 17.78
C SER A 593 33.41 39.16 18.62
N GLY A 594 33.91 39.44 19.81
CA GLY A 594 34.45 38.41 20.71
C GLY A 594 35.87 37.90 20.36
N ASN A 595 36.50 38.52 19.38
CA ASN A 595 37.81 38.14 18.85
C ASN A 595 38.98 38.97 19.45
N THR A 596 38.77 39.62 20.61
CA THR A 596 39.77 40.44 21.31
C THR A 596 40.01 39.98 22.74
N ALA A 597 41.23 40.12 23.25
CA ALA A 597 41.58 39.87 24.65
C ALA A 597 42.79 40.74 25.08
N ASN A 598 42.87 40.97 26.37
CA ASN A 598 44.02 41.66 26.93
C ASN A 598 45.24 40.73 27.07
N LEU A 599 46.44 41.21 26.75
CA LEU A 599 47.66 40.55 27.13
C LEU A 599 47.78 40.49 28.66
N LYS A 600 48.52 39.50 29.13
CA LYS A 600 48.88 39.39 30.53
C LYS A 600 49.95 40.37 30.87
N ASP A 601 49.84 41.11 31.91
CA ASP A 601 50.86 42.02 32.42
C ASP A 601 52.17 41.27 32.74
N LYS A 602 53.30 41.78 32.24
CA LYS A 602 54.62 41.29 32.46
C LYS A 602 55.57 42.42 32.81
N ALA A 603 55.08 43.67 32.87
CA ALA A 603 55.84 44.78 33.31
C ALA A 603 56.07 44.70 34.82
N SER A 604 57.32 45.01 35.21
CA SER A 604 57.60 45.15 36.62
C SER A 604 57.08 46.50 37.11
N PRO A 605 56.53 46.62 38.32
CA PRO A 605 56.13 47.89 38.87
C PRO A 605 57.36 48.82 39.00
N ILE A 606 57.19 50.06 38.60
CA ILE A 606 58.24 51.11 38.72
C ILE A 606 57.68 52.29 39.48
N PHE A 607 58.56 53.13 40.05
CA PHE A 607 58.14 54.41 40.55
C PHE A 607 57.75 55.33 39.40
N SER A 608 56.52 55.78 39.39
CA SER A 608 56.04 56.74 38.39
C SER A 608 56.11 58.18 38.83
N ALA A 609 56.12 58.43 40.12
CA ALA A 609 56.30 59.74 40.69
C ALA A 609 56.88 59.68 42.13
N LEU A 610 57.62 60.66 42.51
CA LEU A 610 58.04 60.93 43.89
C LEU A 610 57.63 62.35 44.21
N ASP A 611 57.02 62.58 45.38
CA ASP A 611 56.60 63.89 45.85
C ASP A 611 57.00 64.05 47.32
N LEU A 612 57.98 64.94 47.57
CA LEU A 612 58.46 65.23 48.91
C LEU A 612 57.59 66.31 49.57
N ALA A 613 57.08 66.04 50.70
CA ALA A 613 56.26 67.01 51.43
C ALA A 613 57.11 68.24 51.85
N ASN A 614 56.57 69.45 51.83
CA ASN A 614 57.19 70.69 52.14
C ASN A 614 57.84 70.73 53.51
N ASN A 615 57.36 69.92 54.45
CA ASN A 615 57.89 69.78 55.78
C ASN A 615 59.04 68.77 55.92
N ASN A 616 59.41 68.11 54.81
CA ASN A 616 60.42 67.08 54.75
C ASN A 616 60.07 65.83 55.63
N GLY A 617 58.83 65.74 56.14
CA GLY A 617 58.45 64.70 57.08
C GLY A 617 57.97 63.38 56.35
N THR A 618 57.59 63.50 55.11
CA THR A 618 57.11 62.36 54.31
C THR A 618 57.45 62.52 52.86
N ILE A 619 57.64 61.41 52.15
CA ILE A 619 57.68 61.31 50.70
C ILE A 619 56.57 60.40 50.19
N ALA A 620 55.77 60.87 49.21
CA ALA A 620 54.86 60.07 48.51
C ALA A 620 55.53 59.39 47.31
N VAL A 621 55.43 58.08 47.27
CA VAL A 621 55.96 57.22 46.19
C VAL A 621 54.74 56.67 45.44
N THR A 622 54.61 56.99 44.18
CA THR A 622 53.58 56.46 43.30
C THR A 622 54.17 55.35 42.44
N PHE A 623 53.54 54.16 42.53
CA PHE A 623 53.92 53.08 41.64
C PHE A 623 53.08 53.15 40.36
N SER A 624 53.57 52.56 39.28
CA SER A 624 52.89 52.42 37.99
C SER A 624 51.64 51.53 38.04
N GLU A 625 51.60 50.67 39.06
CA GLU A 625 50.56 49.64 39.24
C GLU A 625 50.45 49.26 40.72
N PRO A 626 49.39 48.47 41.12
CA PRO A 626 49.34 47.94 42.46
C PRO A 626 50.52 47.00 42.77
N VAL A 627 51.11 47.17 43.91
CA VAL A 627 52.30 46.42 44.36
C VAL A 627 51.96 45.62 45.63
N PHE A 628 52.61 44.47 45.75
CA PHE A 628 52.41 43.51 46.82
C PHE A 628 53.76 43.00 47.34
N ASN A 629 53.85 42.59 48.57
CA ASN A 629 55.09 42.03 49.13
C ASN A 629 55.17 40.47 48.94
N LYS A 630 54.18 39.85 48.24
CA LYS A 630 54.23 38.47 47.84
C LYS A 630 54.01 38.34 46.35
N ASN A 631 54.60 37.29 45.79
CA ASN A 631 54.53 36.99 44.34
C ASN A 631 53.22 36.44 43.83
N ASP A 632 52.28 36.18 44.75
CA ASP A 632 50.93 35.71 44.45
C ASP A 632 49.92 36.87 44.31
N GLY A 633 50.36 38.12 44.36
CA GLY A 633 49.54 39.32 44.29
C GLY A 633 48.78 39.62 45.60
N SER A 634 49.27 39.09 46.69
CA SER A 634 48.71 39.33 48.04
C SER A 634 49.74 39.95 48.96
N GLY A 635 49.25 40.42 50.12
CA GLY A 635 50.07 41.05 51.13
C GLY A 635 50.27 42.56 50.85
N GLU A 636 50.40 43.35 51.90
CA GLU A 636 50.65 44.80 51.81
C GLU A 636 52.14 45.10 52.09
N LEU A 637 52.66 46.13 51.40
CA LEU A 637 53.98 46.60 51.68
C LEU A 637 54.03 47.24 53.07
N ASP A 638 55.13 46.99 53.78
CA ASP A 638 55.45 47.61 55.06
C ASP A 638 56.71 48.46 54.98
N SER A 639 57.11 49.08 56.08
CA SER A 639 58.28 49.98 56.11
C SER A 639 59.61 49.27 55.83
N LEU A 640 59.67 47.93 55.95
CA LEU A 640 60.83 47.14 55.67
C LEU A 640 61.02 46.87 54.17
N ASP A 641 59.96 47.04 53.38
CA ASP A 641 60.02 46.90 51.92
C ASP A 641 60.63 48.09 51.21
N PHE A 642 60.92 49.17 51.94
CA PHE A 642 61.51 50.40 51.44
C PHE A 642 62.78 50.72 52.16
N THR A 643 63.75 51.22 51.38
CA THR A 643 64.96 51.79 51.89
C THR A 643 65.04 53.24 51.39
N VAL A 644 65.22 54.15 52.29
CA VAL A 644 65.40 55.56 52.00
C VAL A 644 66.85 55.86 52.18
N SER A 645 67.43 56.60 51.29
CA SER A 645 68.79 57.12 51.40
C SER A 645 68.85 58.65 51.23
N LEU A 646 69.67 59.33 51.97
CA LEU A 646 69.85 60.77 51.91
C LEU A 646 71.29 61.05 51.63
N THR A 647 71.55 61.89 50.66
CA THR A 647 72.91 62.36 50.33
C THR A 647 72.97 63.90 50.40
N GLY A 648 74.09 64.50 50.76
CA GLY A 648 74.26 65.96 50.95
C GLY A 648 74.72 66.28 52.38
N ALA A 649 74.85 67.56 52.69
CA ALA A 649 75.31 68.04 53.99
C ALA A 649 74.23 68.84 54.68
N GLY A 650 73.98 68.62 55.96
CA GLY A 650 72.99 69.36 56.78
C GLY A 650 72.14 68.47 57.64
N ALA A 651 71.43 67.53 57.10
CA ALA A 651 70.66 66.57 57.83
C ALA A 651 71.08 65.12 57.47
N THR A 652 70.81 64.16 58.37
CA THR A 652 71.02 62.73 58.13
C THR A 652 69.72 61.98 58.42
N LEU A 653 69.56 60.78 57.90
CA LEU A 653 68.44 59.93 58.23
C LEU A 653 68.63 59.35 59.62
N SER A 654 67.57 59.36 60.45
CA SER A 654 67.58 58.67 61.74
C SER A 654 67.57 57.16 61.60
N GLN A 655 67.07 56.66 60.49
CA GLN A 655 66.99 55.25 60.12
C GLN A 655 66.78 55.11 58.60
N ALA A 656 67.31 54.01 58.01
CA ALA A 656 67.18 53.73 56.59
C ALA A 656 65.78 53.29 56.15
N ASN A 657 64.96 52.76 57.02
CA ASN A 657 63.60 52.36 56.69
C ASN A 657 62.64 53.51 57.06
N PRO A 658 61.50 53.68 56.33
CA PRO A 658 60.52 54.67 56.67
C PRO A 658 59.97 54.50 58.11
N THR A 659 59.71 55.61 58.78
CA THR A 659 59.15 55.61 60.17
C THR A 659 57.68 55.24 60.19
N THR A 660 56.96 55.52 59.15
CA THR A 660 55.60 55.18 58.91
C THR A 660 55.32 54.88 57.44
N ILE A 661 54.35 54.12 57.16
CA ILE A 661 53.85 53.88 55.81
C ILE A 661 52.30 53.96 55.81
N THR A 662 51.73 54.67 54.83
CA THR A 662 50.28 54.69 54.57
C THR A 662 50.06 54.55 53.09
N LYS A 663 48.99 53.85 52.67
CA LYS A 663 48.66 53.53 51.29
C LYS A 663 47.32 54.18 50.87
N ASN A 664 47.28 54.77 49.71
CA ASN A 664 46.08 55.23 49.05
C ASN A 664 46.17 54.88 47.54
N GLY A 665 45.51 53.78 47.11
CA GLY A 665 45.69 53.26 45.76
C GLY A 665 47.15 52.82 45.53
N ASN A 666 47.76 53.33 44.47
CA ASN A 666 49.17 53.06 44.14
C ASN A 666 50.19 54.06 44.79
N VAL A 667 49.70 54.94 45.64
CA VAL A 667 50.51 55.95 46.34
C VAL A 667 50.85 55.48 47.76
N TYR A 668 52.10 55.33 48.07
CA TYR A 668 52.63 55.03 49.42
C TYR A 668 53.27 56.27 50.00
N THR A 669 52.74 56.80 51.08
CA THR A 669 53.31 57.90 51.82
C THR A 669 54.22 57.35 52.91
N LEU A 670 55.49 57.56 52.80
CA LEU A 670 56.56 57.08 53.67
C LEU A 670 57.00 58.18 54.63
N GLY A 671 57.04 57.93 55.91
CA GLY A 671 57.56 58.85 56.92
C GLY A 671 59.05 58.87 56.90
N ILE A 672 59.62 60.06 56.93
CA ILE A 672 61.03 60.29 56.93
C ILE A 672 61.49 60.77 58.30
N GLY A 673 62.40 60.02 58.93
CA GLY A 673 63.02 60.46 60.18
C GLY A 673 64.33 61.16 59.83
N LEU A 674 64.37 62.47 60.13
CA LEU A 674 65.56 63.32 59.94
C LEU A 674 66.20 63.71 61.24
N ASP A 675 67.49 63.57 61.34
CA ASP A 675 68.38 64.15 62.37
C ASP A 675 69.11 65.39 61.83
N GLY A 676 68.94 66.58 62.51
CA GLY A 676 69.46 67.83 62.06
C GLY A 676 68.45 68.62 61.20
N THR A 677 68.86 69.83 60.74
CA THR A 677 68.02 70.67 59.88
C THR A 677 68.48 70.59 58.43
N PRO A 678 67.57 70.23 57.53
CA PRO A 678 67.87 70.17 56.09
C PRO A 678 68.32 71.56 55.57
N SER A 679 69.37 71.58 54.79
CA SER A 679 69.97 72.82 54.19
C SER A 679 69.36 73.11 52.79
N GLY A 680 68.64 72.22 52.20
CA GLY A 680 68.12 72.31 50.84
C GLY A 680 69.08 71.75 49.76
N ALA A 681 70.28 71.27 50.23
CA ALA A 681 71.21 70.61 49.34
C ALA A 681 71.22 69.08 49.41
N GLU A 682 70.33 68.53 50.23
CA GLU A 682 70.16 67.11 50.39
C GLU A 682 69.26 66.56 49.27
N VAL A 683 69.62 65.41 48.85
CA VAL A 683 68.83 64.64 47.89
C VAL A 683 68.41 63.34 48.57
N LEU A 684 67.12 63.17 48.68
CA LEU A 684 66.51 61.98 49.22
C LEU A 684 66.31 60.96 48.10
#